data_eb17851edd8c824f9df5556c057c126f
#
_entry.id   eb17851edd8c824f9df5556c057c126f
#
_cell.length_a   1.000
_cell.length_b   1.000
_cell.length_c   1.000
_cell.angle_alpha   90.00
_cell.angle_beta   90.00
_cell.angle_gamma   90.00
#
_symmetry.space_group_name_H-M   'P 1'
#
loop_
_entity.id
_entity.type
_entity.pdbx_description
1 polymer ?
#
loop_
_entity_poly.entity_id
_entity_poly.type
_entity_poly.pdbx_seq_one_letter_code
_entity_poly.pdbx_strand_id
1 'polypeptide(L)'
;MIQIKKTIVFIIALFPFVALAQTEKFPIFEACQNDSITNVETCFYSETKRLFFQEFKTPEIVKSNHYEDKVNATFIVTSTGEFKLIFIGTPYKEIKEEVTRVFASFPKITPATYNNHNIEMQFVLPISFPISDNVKEYTVSKQENKKDINLVVEQQQIADSTFLEHSSQLNIPFVHQKYVGYEYALNKSTGSHTAVKPYIYSKVNKHFDFEADKKQFLKPEKKSWWGRKFWNEHLLQVKQKDYWLTADFLVDVQLGKDNSENVTYTFNNTRLLTVNGGLGKDFAFSATVYESQGRFADYINQYASNKSPTFRPAFSEGLVPGRGKAKGFKTDAYDYPVAEGYLSYTPSQYLQFQFGHGKNFIGDGYRSFLLSDVSSPSPYLKMTANIWKLQYTNIWLWGTDVRHSAVVNNEHARKYIAIHYLSVNITDKLNLGFFETAISAGNQGFDAGFLNPLIFYRSVEFGRGEDAGNAMVGLTAKYKLQNDFILYSQLLVDEFSIGNLGDLSDWRNKFGYQLGAKYFNALEVDNLYLQGEFNYARPFTFAHKNPILNYGHYSQPLAHAWGANFWEMIAIARYKKERWSGSAKLIFGKRGYDKGTNVSYGGDIYQSYNDRIKDTGNEIGQGNTASIFMIDAQGNYLINPANGLSFFTGVSYRSFSPETATATFKKDTNIWLTAGIKVDLFNWYFDF
;
A
#
# COMPACT_ATOMS: atom_id res chain seq x y z
N MET A 1 27.76 -25.29 15.93
CA MET A 1 26.58 -26.04 16.42
C MET A 1 26.04 -25.58 17.80
N ILE A 2 26.76 -24.72 18.54
CA ILE A 2 26.35 -24.24 19.87
C ILE A 2 25.59 -22.89 19.84
N GLN A 3 25.76 -22.09 18.80
CA GLN A 3 25.06 -20.79 18.69
C GLN A 3 23.60 -20.90 18.22
N ILE A 4 23.24 -21.94 17.48
CA ILE A 4 21.86 -22.15 17.00
C ILE A 4 20.89 -22.49 18.14
N LYS A 5 21.40 -23.19 19.19
CA LYS A 5 20.58 -23.54 20.36
C LYS A 5 20.21 -22.33 21.24
N LYS A 6 21.06 -21.28 21.28
CA LYS A 6 20.76 -20.07 22.10
C LYS A 6 19.75 -19.14 21.42
N THR A 7 19.73 -19.08 20.10
CA THR A 7 18.76 -18.26 19.35
C THR A 7 17.36 -18.89 19.37
N ILE A 8 17.28 -20.20 19.31
CA ILE A 8 15.97 -20.92 19.43
C ILE A 8 15.40 -20.80 20.84
N VAL A 9 16.24 -20.83 21.87
CA VAL A 9 15.80 -20.64 23.27
C VAL A 9 15.31 -19.19 23.52
N PHE A 10 15.89 -18.19 22.84
CA PHE A 10 15.43 -16.80 22.97
C PHE A 10 14.10 -16.54 22.24
N ILE A 11 13.85 -17.21 21.11
CA ILE A 11 12.57 -17.14 20.39
C ILE A 11 11.47 -17.90 21.13
N ILE A 12 11.81 -19.01 21.81
CA ILE A 12 10.84 -19.76 22.64
C ILE A 12 10.55 -19.02 23.96
N ALA A 13 11.47 -18.22 24.47
CA ALA A 13 11.25 -17.41 25.70
C ALA A 13 10.39 -16.16 25.45
N LEU A 14 10.16 -15.72 24.20
CA LEU A 14 9.24 -14.64 23.84
C LEU A 14 7.78 -15.14 23.61
N PHE A 15 7.55 -16.45 23.58
CA PHE A 15 6.24 -17.03 23.35
C PHE A 15 5.34 -17.23 24.60
N PRO A 16 5.80 -17.19 25.86
CA PRO A 16 4.87 -17.32 27.00
C PRO A 16 4.10 -16.06 27.35
N PHE A 17 4.26 -14.92 26.65
CA PHE A 17 3.51 -13.70 26.94
C PHE A 17 2.16 -13.58 26.21
N VAL A 18 1.77 -14.55 25.38
CA VAL A 18 0.51 -14.51 24.61
C VAL A 18 -0.60 -15.39 25.23
N ALA A 19 -0.35 -16.05 26.34
CA ALA A 19 -1.33 -17.00 26.92
C ALA A 19 -1.92 -16.57 28.28
N LEU A 20 -1.99 -15.28 28.57
CA LEU A 20 -2.93 -14.74 29.53
C LEU A 20 -4.08 -14.09 28.77
N ALA A 21 -4.94 -14.90 28.18
CA ALA A 21 -6.24 -14.45 27.72
C ALA A 21 -6.97 -13.87 28.93
N GLN A 22 -7.03 -12.55 29.00
CA GLN A 22 -7.87 -11.84 29.95
C GLN A 22 -9.31 -12.29 29.66
N THR A 23 -9.91 -13.06 30.55
CA THR A 23 -11.26 -13.56 30.36
C THR A 23 -12.24 -12.60 31.01
N GLU A 24 -12.87 -11.76 30.17
CA GLU A 24 -14.05 -11.00 30.54
C GLU A 24 -15.28 -11.88 30.34
N LYS A 25 -16.16 -11.95 31.32
CA LYS A 25 -17.45 -12.65 31.22
C LYS A 25 -18.58 -11.66 31.43
N PHE A 26 -19.58 -11.76 30.57
CA PHE A 26 -20.83 -10.99 30.67
C PHE A 26 -21.62 -11.30 31.91
N PRO A 27 -22.47 -10.35 32.40
CA PRO A 27 -23.42 -10.66 33.44
C PRO A 27 -24.46 -11.67 32.93
N ILE A 28 -24.91 -12.58 33.79
CA ILE A 28 -25.73 -13.73 33.40
C ILE A 28 -27.01 -13.76 34.20
N PHE A 29 -28.17 -13.68 33.50
CA PHE A 29 -29.46 -14.02 34.07
C PHE A 29 -29.54 -15.54 34.36
N GLU A 30 -30.30 -15.95 35.37
CA GLU A 30 -30.51 -17.36 35.69
C GLU A 30 -31.06 -18.15 34.48
N ALA A 31 -31.92 -17.52 33.68
CA ALA A 31 -32.44 -18.10 32.43
C ALA A 31 -31.39 -18.33 31.32
N CYS A 32 -30.22 -17.67 31.43
CA CYS A 32 -29.13 -17.73 30.45
C CYS A 32 -27.94 -18.61 30.87
N GLN A 33 -28.01 -19.29 32.04
CA GLN A 33 -26.89 -20.08 32.61
C GLN A 33 -26.44 -21.26 31.74
N ASN A 34 -27.33 -21.82 30.93
CA ASN A 34 -27.05 -22.98 30.09
C ASN A 34 -26.66 -22.60 28.63
N ASP A 35 -26.53 -21.32 28.35
CA ASP A 35 -26.13 -20.86 27.00
C ASP A 35 -24.61 -20.94 26.82
N SER A 36 -24.18 -21.25 25.60
CA SER A 36 -22.75 -21.20 25.26
C SER A 36 -22.21 -19.76 25.44
N ILE A 37 -20.93 -19.61 25.73
CA ILE A 37 -20.27 -18.32 25.96
C ILE A 37 -20.56 -17.29 24.85
N THR A 38 -20.76 -17.74 23.61
CA THR A 38 -21.11 -16.92 22.46
C THR A 38 -22.57 -16.46 22.43
N ASN A 39 -23.47 -17.05 23.22
CA ASN A 39 -24.90 -16.73 23.25
C ASN A 39 -25.31 -15.95 24.51
N VAL A 40 -24.45 -15.86 25.53
CA VAL A 40 -24.77 -15.20 26.81
C VAL A 40 -25.11 -13.72 26.62
N GLU A 41 -24.37 -13.00 25.78
CA GLU A 41 -24.65 -11.59 25.50
C GLU A 41 -26.01 -11.39 24.86
N THR A 42 -26.34 -12.20 23.84
CA THR A 42 -27.63 -12.14 23.14
C THR A 42 -28.78 -12.48 24.10
N CYS A 43 -28.60 -13.48 24.96
CA CYS A 43 -29.56 -13.85 25.98
C CYS A 43 -29.74 -12.72 27.00
N PHE A 44 -28.65 -12.12 27.47
CA PHE A 44 -28.69 -10.98 28.38
C PHE A 44 -29.53 -9.81 27.84
N TYR A 45 -29.29 -9.38 26.61
CA TYR A 45 -30.09 -8.31 25.98
C TYR A 45 -31.54 -8.69 25.76
N SER A 46 -31.82 -9.95 25.40
CA SER A 46 -33.18 -10.43 25.19
C SER A 46 -33.97 -10.46 26.51
N GLU A 47 -33.38 -10.95 27.58
CA GLU A 47 -34.00 -10.97 28.91
C GLU A 47 -34.17 -9.57 29.49
N THR A 48 -33.16 -8.69 29.30
CA THR A 48 -33.25 -7.28 29.69
C THR A 48 -34.43 -6.59 28.99
N LYS A 49 -34.60 -6.78 27.68
CA LYS A 49 -35.76 -6.25 26.93
C LYS A 49 -37.08 -6.84 27.42
N ARG A 50 -37.12 -8.16 27.57
CA ARG A 50 -38.34 -8.85 28.02
C ARG A 50 -38.79 -8.32 29.37
N LEU A 51 -37.92 -8.27 30.35
CA LEU A 51 -38.25 -7.76 31.69
C LEU A 51 -38.63 -6.28 31.65
N PHE A 52 -37.92 -5.47 30.88
CA PHE A 52 -38.21 -4.06 30.76
C PHE A 52 -39.61 -3.83 30.24
N PHE A 53 -39.99 -4.40 29.08
CA PHE A 53 -41.30 -4.16 28.47
C PHE A 53 -42.45 -4.85 29.23
N GLN A 54 -42.15 -5.87 30.02
CA GLN A 54 -43.13 -6.54 30.88
C GLN A 54 -43.54 -5.65 32.05
N GLU A 55 -42.59 -4.91 32.64
CA GLU A 55 -42.81 -4.09 33.84
C GLU A 55 -43.10 -2.60 33.52
N PHE A 56 -42.80 -2.15 32.32
CA PHE A 56 -42.92 -0.75 31.93
C PHE A 56 -44.37 -0.35 31.75
N LYS A 57 -44.76 0.74 32.45
CA LYS A 57 -46.08 1.37 32.32
C LYS A 57 -45.93 2.70 31.57
N THR A 58 -46.57 2.82 30.41
CA THR A 58 -46.50 4.05 29.61
C THR A 58 -47.08 5.24 30.39
N PRO A 59 -46.29 6.27 30.76
CA PRO A 59 -46.78 7.46 31.44
C PRO A 59 -47.80 8.21 30.58
N GLU A 60 -48.77 8.83 31.25
CA GLU A 60 -49.82 9.58 30.53
C GLU A 60 -49.29 10.69 29.64
N ILE A 61 -48.19 11.30 30.00
CA ILE A 61 -47.49 12.35 29.22
C ILE A 61 -47.14 11.89 27.79
N VAL A 62 -46.85 10.61 27.59
CA VAL A 62 -46.56 10.05 26.28
C VAL A 62 -47.77 10.06 25.36
N LYS A 63 -49.00 9.80 25.95
CA LYS A 63 -50.25 9.81 25.24
C LYS A 63 -50.78 11.21 25.01
N SER A 64 -50.74 12.07 26.04
CA SER A 64 -51.26 13.42 26.00
C SER A 64 -50.47 14.36 25.08
N ASN A 65 -49.17 14.18 24.98
CA ASN A 65 -48.29 15.00 24.14
C ASN A 65 -47.90 14.35 22.81
N HIS A 66 -48.52 13.21 22.45
CA HIS A 66 -48.16 12.44 21.24
C HIS A 66 -46.66 12.28 21.07
N TYR A 67 -45.96 11.93 22.18
CA TYR A 67 -44.50 11.85 22.17
C TYR A 67 -44.01 10.65 21.35
N GLU A 68 -43.32 10.97 20.24
CA GLU A 68 -42.70 10.01 19.35
C GLU A 68 -41.18 10.27 19.35
N ASP A 69 -40.41 9.35 19.90
CA ASP A 69 -38.93 9.45 19.93
C ASP A 69 -38.31 8.09 20.18
N LYS A 70 -37.01 7.98 19.84
CA LYS A 70 -36.19 6.83 20.16
C LYS A 70 -35.10 7.25 21.14
N VAL A 71 -35.28 6.91 22.41
CA VAL A 71 -34.38 7.28 23.50
C VAL A 71 -33.50 6.11 23.91
N ASN A 72 -32.26 6.38 24.32
CA ASN A 72 -31.33 5.38 24.84
C ASN A 72 -31.29 5.48 26.37
N ALA A 73 -31.67 4.38 27.06
CA ALA A 73 -31.45 4.22 28.50
C ALA A 73 -30.09 3.58 28.75
N THR A 74 -29.16 4.33 29.35
CA THR A 74 -27.85 3.84 29.77
C THR A 74 -27.94 3.37 31.23
N PHE A 75 -27.62 2.11 31.47
CA PHE A 75 -27.66 1.50 32.78
C PHE A 75 -26.40 0.67 33.07
N ILE A 76 -26.13 0.39 34.32
CA ILE A 76 -25.07 -0.52 34.76
C ILE A 76 -25.65 -1.73 35.47
N VAL A 77 -24.93 -2.86 35.33
CA VAL A 77 -25.02 -3.99 36.24
C VAL A 77 -23.83 -3.84 37.19
N THR A 78 -24.14 -3.65 38.47
CA THR A 78 -23.11 -3.44 39.50
C THR A 78 -22.30 -4.73 39.75
N SER A 79 -21.16 -4.61 40.43
CA SER A 79 -20.38 -5.76 40.88
C SER A 79 -21.12 -6.71 41.87
N THR A 80 -22.27 -6.28 42.38
CA THR A 80 -23.20 -7.06 43.19
C THR A 80 -24.37 -7.66 42.41
N GLY A 81 -24.46 -7.41 41.07
CA GLY A 81 -25.47 -7.95 40.19
C GLY A 81 -26.78 -7.16 40.16
N GLU A 82 -26.80 -5.92 40.65
CA GLU A 82 -27.99 -5.05 40.70
C GLU A 82 -27.99 -4.10 39.49
N PHE A 83 -29.19 -3.78 38.97
CA PHE A 83 -29.36 -2.85 37.87
C PHE A 83 -29.55 -1.42 38.35
N LYS A 84 -28.85 -0.46 37.75
CA LYS A 84 -28.95 0.96 38.06
C LYS A 84 -28.94 1.80 36.80
N LEU A 85 -30.00 2.61 36.61
CA LEU A 85 -30.07 3.59 35.53
C LEU A 85 -29.04 4.70 35.76
N ILE A 86 -28.21 5.00 34.76
CA ILE A 86 -27.23 6.09 34.78
C ILE A 86 -27.79 7.32 34.07
N PHE A 87 -28.35 7.11 32.86
CA PHE A 87 -28.84 8.24 32.05
C PHE A 87 -29.91 7.76 31.09
N ILE A 88 -30.89 8.66 30.82
CA ILE A 88 -31.84 8.56 29.72
C ILE A 88 -32.06 9.92 29.09
N GLY A 89 -31.95 10.00 27.76
CA GLY A 89 -32.11 11.24 26.98
C GLY A 89 -33.56 11.53 26.67
N THR A 90 -34.35 11.89 27.68
CA THR A 90 -35.77 12.32 27.51
C THR A 90 -36.02 13.66 28.19
N PRO A 91 -36.87 14.56 27.61
CA PRO A 91 -37.23 15.82 28.23
C PRO A 91 -38.28 15.64 29.37
N TYR A 92 -38.90 14.45 29.48
CA TYR A 92 -39.98 14.21 30.42
C TYR A 92 -39.51 13.48 31.66
N LYS A 93 -39.77 14.10 32.82
CA LYS A 93 -39.37 13.56 34.13
C LYS A 93 -40.07 12.24 34.45
N GLU A 94 -41.34 12.14 34.07
CA GLU A 94 -42.20 10.97 34.31
C GLU A 94 -41.68 9.73 33.58
N ILE A 95 -41.13 9.88 32.36
CA ILE A 95 -40.50 8.79 31.64
C ILE A 95 -39.21 8.34 32.36
N LYS A 96 -38.43 9.32 32.84
CA LYS A 96 -37.17 9.00 33.57
C LYS A 96 -37.46 8.27 34.88
N GLU A 97 -38.50 8.71 35.62
CA GLU A 97 -38.91 8.07 36.89
C GLU A 97 -39.38 6.64 36.65
N GLU A 98 -40.23 6.44 35.63
CA GLU A 98 -40.73 5.10 35.29
C GLU A 98 -39.61 4.14 34.83
N VAL A 99 -38.73 4.61 33.95
CA VAL A 99 -37.55 3.79 33.52
C VAL A 99 -36.65 3.45 34.71
N THR A 100 -36.44 4.39 35.63
CA THR A 100 -35.67 4.14 36.86
C THR A 100 -36.36 3.09 37.73
N ARG A 101 -37.67 3.18 37.90
CA ARG A 101 -38.47 2.20 38.67
C ARG A 101 -38.35 0.80 38.08
N VAL A 102 -38.43 0.69 36.74
CA VAL A 102 -38.36 -0.60 36.04
C VAL A 102 -36.99 -1.24 36.24
N PHE A 103 -35.90 -0.51 36.04
CA PHE A 103 -34.56 -1.08 36.28
C PHE A 103 -34.30 -1.46 37.74
N ALA A 104 -34.88 -0.70 38.69
CA ALA A 104 -34.78 -1.04 40.13
C ALA A 104 -35.61 -2.27 40.52
N SER A 105 -36.60 -2.67 39.71
CA SER A 105 -37.41 -3.87 39.95
C SER A 105 -36.80 -5.16 39.39
N PHE A 106 -35.69 -5.05 38.61
CA PHE A 106 -35.05 -6.24 38.03
C PHE A 106 -34.49 -7.18 39.08
N PRO A 107 -34.54 -8.50 38.84
CA PRO A 107 -33.92 -9.48 39.73
C PRO A 107 -32.40 -9.28 39.72
N LYS A 108 -31.80 -9.58 40.86
CA LYS A 108 -30.35 -9.63 40.97
C LYS A 108 -29.78 -10.78 40.16
N ILE A 109 -28.73 -10.52 39.39
CA ILE A 109 -28.11 -11.49 38.48
C ILE A 109 -26.64 -11.75 38.81
N THR A 110 -26.05 -12.77 38.22
CA THR A 110 -24.60 -12.99 38.33
C THR A 110 -23.88 -11.83 37.64
N PRO A 111 -23.01 -11.06 38.34
CA PRO A 111 -22.33 -9.89 37.76
C PRO A 111 -21.30 -10.28 36.72
N ALA A 112 -20.89 -9.33 35.91
CA ALA A 112 -19.75 -9.46 35.02
C ALA A 112 -18.47 -9.74 35.81
N THR A 113 -17.56 -10.51 35.20
CA THR A 113 -16.25 -10.77 35.82
C THR A 113 -15.12 -10.48 34.86
N TYR A 114 -14.01 -9.92 35.40
CA TYR A 114 -12.76 -9.72 34.71
C TYR A 114 -11.64 -10.39 35.51
N ASN A 115 -10.98 -11.36 34.93
CA ASN A 115 -9.98 -12.20 35.64
C ASN A 115 -10.51 -12.78 36.96
N ASN A 116 -11.75 -13.28 36.95
CA ASN A 116 -12.49 -13.82 38.09
C ASN A 116 -12.80 -12.82 39.24
N HIS A 117 -12.65 -11.53 39.03
CA HIS A 117 -13.11 -10.49 39.94
C HIS A 117 -14.41 -9.89 39.41
N ASN A 118 -15.41 -9.72 40.25
CA ASN A 118 -16.66 -9.09 39.87
C ASN A 118 -16.42 -7.64 39.53
N ILE A 119 -16.92 -7.22 38.35
CA ILE A 119 -16.81 -5.86 37.86
C ILE A 119 -18.19 -5.26 37.56
N GLU A 120 -18.23 -3.96 37.52
CA GLU A 120 -19.36 -3.19 37.04
C GLU A 120 -19.30 -3.09 35.54
N MET A 121 -20.44 -3.30 34.84
CA MET A 121 -20.48 -3.23 33.37
C MET A 121 -21.65 -2.38 32.92
N GLN A 122 -21.43 -1.49 31.94
CA GLN A 122 -22.38 -0.55 31.42
C GLN A 122 -23.04 -1.04 30.14
N PHE A 123 -24.35 -0.78 29.99
CA PHE A 123 -25.18 -1.20 28.87
C PHE A 123 -26.08 -0.08 28.39
N VAL A 124 -26.59 -0.21 27.17
CA VAL A 124 -27.57 0.73 26.57
C VAL A 124 -28.78 -0.05 26.08
N LEU A 125 -29.97 0.35 26.51
CA LEU A 125 -31.24 -0.16 26.03
C LEU A 125 -31.95 0.91 25.21
N PRO A 126 -32.14 0.73 23.88
CA PRO A 126 -32.92 1.63 23.05
C PRO A 126 -34.43 1.39 23.28
N ILE A 127 -35.17 2.46 23.55
CA ILE A 127 -36.64 2.46 23.81
C ILE A 127 -37.29 3.39 22.79
N SER A 128 -38.24 2.88 22.03
CA SER A 128 -39.03 3.69 21.06
C SER A 128 -40.39 4.01 21.63
N PHE A 129 -40.78 5.26 21.59
CA PHE A 129 -42.10 5.74 21.97
C PHE A 129 -42.91 6.14 20.71
N PRO A 130 -44.25 5.89 20.67
CA PRO A 130 -45.05 5.14 21.65
C PRO A 130 -44.72 3.64 21.63
N ILE A 131 -44.78 2.97 22.76
CA ILE A 131 -44.58 1.53 22.83
C ILE A 131 -45.82 0.86 22.25
N SER A 132 -45.71 0.14 21.14
CA SER A 132 -46.80 -0.56 20.49
C SER A 132 -47.21 -1.78 21.34
N ASP A 133 -48.54 -2.03 21.44
CA ASP A 133 -49.08 -3.14 22.21
C ASP A 133 -48.59 -4.54 21.73
N ASN A 134 -48.12 -4.64 20.50
CA ASN A 134 -47.54 -5.85 19.93
C ASN A 134 -46.19 -6.24 20.59
N VAL A 135 -45.55 -5.38 21.38
CA VAL A 135 -44.33 -5.71 22.14
C VAL A 135 -44.64 -6.48 23.42
N LYS A 136 -45.91 -6.52 23.88
CA LYS A 136 -46.33 -7.28 25.07
C LYS A 136 -46.55 -8.77 24.82
N GLU A 137 -46.64 -9.22 23.56
CA GLU A 137 -46.84 -10.62 23.16
C GLU A 137 -45.54 -11.35 22.77
N TYR A 138 -44.41 -11.00 23.36
CA TYR A 138 -43.22 -11.87 23.28
C TYR A 138 -43.27 -12.97 24.34
N THR A 139 -44.34 -13.73 24.38
CA THR A 139 -44.42 -14.99 25.09
C THR A 139 -44.37 -16.14 24.10
N VAL A 140 -43.22 -16.78 24.07
CA VAL A 140 -43.03 -18.19 23.73
C VAL A 140 -43.60 -18.68 22.38
N SER A 141 -42.81 -18.56 21.32
CA SER A 141 -42.70 -19.65 20.38
C SER A 141 -41.23 -20.09 20.28
N LYS A 142 -40.85 -20.94 21.21
CA LYS A 142 -39.70 -21.83 21.03
C LYS A 142 -40.10 -22.83 19.94
N GLN A 143 -39.74 -22.56 18.67
CA GLN A 143 -39.54 -23.57 17.65
C GLN A 143 -39.96 -23.16 16.23
N GLU A 144 -39.54 -22.06 15.65
CA GLU A 144 -39.55 -22.07 14.16
C GLU A 144 -38.68 -20.98 13.47
N ASN A 145 -38.01 -20.07 14.17
CA ASN A 145 -37.23 -19.03 13.50
C ASN A 145 -35.73 -18.98 13.82
N LYS A 146 -35.14 -20.14 14.14
CA LYS A 146 -33.67 -20.22 14.29
C LYS A 146 -32.89 -20.05 12.98
N LYS A 147 -33.51 -20.20 11.83
CA LYS A 147 -32.85 -20.08 10.53
C LYS A 147 -32.78 -18.63 10.00
N ASP A 148 -33.82 -17.84 10.21
CA ASP A 148 -33.87 -16.49 9.61
C ASP A 148 -33.21 -15.41 10.47
N ILE A 149 -33.27 -15.56 11.81
CA ILE A 149 -32.57 -14.63 12.73
C ILE A 149 -31.05 -14.85 12.65
N ASN A 150 -30.56 -16.07 12.54
CA ASN A 150 -29.15 -16.32 12.32
C ASN A 150 -28.66 -15.83 10.96
N LEU A 151 -29.48 -15.89 9.90
CA LEU A 151 -29.14 -15.33 8.59
C LEU A 151 -29.10 -13.80 8.61
N VAL A 152 -30.00 -13.13 9.31
CA VAL A 152 -30.04 -11.66 9.40
C VAL A 152 -28.95 -11.14 10.33
N VAL A 153 -28.67 -11.79 11.45
CA VAL A 153 -27.58 -11.43 12.36
C VAL A 153 -26.23 -11.77 11.74
N GLU A 154 -26.10 -12.90 11.04
CA GLU A 154 -24.88 -13.26 10.31
C GLU A 154 -24.68 -12.35 9.07
N GLN A 155 -25.75 -11.94 8.39
CA GLN A 155 -25.67 -10.95 7.31
C GLN A 155 -25.38 -9.54 7.83
N GLN A 156 -25.93 -9.11 8.97
CA GLN A 156 -25.57 -7.83 9.60
C GLN A 156 -24.16 -7.85 10.20
N GLN A 157 -23.73 -8.94 10.83
CA GLN A 157 -22.33 -9.07 11.30
C GLN A 157 -21.35 -9.14 10.14
N ILE A 158 -21.70 -9.79 9.02
CA ILE A 158 -20.88 -9.80 7.81
C ILE A 158 -20.89 -8.41 7.16
N ALA A 159 -22.03 -7.75 7.04
CA ALA A 159 -22.13 -6.39 6.49
C ALA A 159 -21.38 -5.35 7.34
N ASP A 160 -21.47 -5.45 8.67
CA ASP A 160 -20.77 -4.55 9.59
C ASP A 160 -19.27 -4.86 9.71
N SER A 161 -18.81 -6.10 9.47
CA SER A 161 -17.40 -6.47 9.65
C SER A 161 -16.49 -6.06 8.49
N THR A 162 -17.02 -5.91 7.30
CA THR A 162 -16.29 -5.64 6.05
C THR A 162 -16.01 -4.16 5.81
N PHE A 163 -16.76 -3.27 6.42
CA PHE A 163 -16.82 -1.85 6.05
C PHE A 163 -15.65 -0.98 6.57
N LEU A 164 -14.92 -1.40 7.60
CA LEU A 164 -13.95 -0.49 8.26
C LEU A 164 -12.64 -0.35 7.50
N GLU A 165 -12.10 -1.43 6.93
CA GLU A 165 -10.84 -1.37 6.18
C GLU A 165 -10.99 -0.51 4.92
N HIS A 166 -12.05 -0.73 4.14
CA HIS A 166 -12.30 -0.02 2.88
C HIS A 166 -12.78 1.42 3.05
N SER A 167 -13.22 1.80 4.24
CA SER A 167 -13.52 3.20 4.59
C SER A 167 -12.37 3.91 5.32
N SER A 168 -11.26 3.21 5.57
CA SER A 168 -10.14 3.70 6.36
C SER A 168 -9.18 4.60 5.58
N GLN A 169 -8.22 5.18 6.30
CA GLN A 169 -7.13 5.99 5.76
C GLN A 169 -5.90 5.14 5.38
N LEU A 170 -6.05 3.83 5.24
CA LEU A 170 -5.00 2.95 4.74
C LEU A 170 -4.70 3.19 3.27
N ASN A 171 -3.44 3.01 2.90
CA ASN A 171 -3.02 2.90 1.52
C ASN A 171 -3.45 1.55 0.92
N ILE A 172 -3.98 1.59 -0.29
CA ILE A 172 -4.11 0.40 -1.12
C ILE A 172 -2.71 0.03 -1.62
N PRO A 173 -2.18 -1.18 -1.36
CA PRO A 173 -0.86 -1.58 -1.85
C PRO A 173 -0.73 -1.35 -3.36
N PHE A 174 0.31 -0.59 -3.75
CA PHE A 174 0.48 -0.20 -5.15
C PHE A 174 1.02 -1.36 -5.98
N VAL A 175 0.13 -1.96 -6.75
CA VAL A 175 0.44 -2.99 -7.74
C VAL A 175 -0.29 -2.64 -9.04
N HIS A 176 0.45 -2.47 -10.12
CA HIS A 176 -0.11 -2.05 -11.41
C HIS A 176 -1.30 -2.89 -11.88
N GLN A 177 -1.28 -4.20 -11.64
CA GLN A 177 -2.37 -5.08 -12.03
C GLN A 177 -3.66 -4.81 -11.25
N LYS A 178 -3.55 -4.57 -9.93
CA LYS A 178 -4.71 -4.26 -9.07
C LYS A 178 -5.28 -2.88 -9.36
N TYR A 179 -4.43 -1.92 -9.71
CA TYR A 179 -4.82 -0.53 -9.92
C TYR A 179 -5.64 -0.29 -11.18
N VAL A 180 -5.65 -1.20 -12.14
CA VAL A 180 -6.45 -1.06 -13.39
C VAL A 180 -7.93 -0.78 -13.08
N GLY A 181 -8.55 -1.57 -12.20
CA GLY A 181 -9.97 -1.39 -11.84
C GLY A 181 -10.23 -0.09 -11.09
N TYR A 182 -9.32 0.27 -10.17
CA TYR A 182 -9.43 1.51 -9.38
C TYR A 182 -9.24 2.75 -10.25
N GLU A 183 -8.25 2.75 -11.13
CA GLU A 183 -8.03 3.84 -12.09
C GLU A 183 -9.22 4.00 -13.04
N TYR A 184 -9.80 2.90 -13.50
CA TYR A 184 -10.99 2.96 -14.34
C TYR A 184 -12.18 3.61 -13.62
N ALA A 185 -12.45 3.20 -12.38
CA ALA A 185 -13.50 3.80 -11.56
C ALA A 185 -13.26 5.29 -11.29
N LEU A 186 -12.03 5.66 -10.95
CA LEU A 186 -11.64 7.06 -10.72
C LEU A 186 -11.72 7.89 -12.01
N ASN A 187 -11.43 7.32 -13.17
CA ASN A 187 -11.49 8.04 -14.44
C ASN A 187 -12.93 8.28 -14.92
N LYS A 188 -13.88 7.41 -14.55
CA LYS A 188 -15.32 7.66 -14.81
C LYS A 188 -15.86 8.83 -14.00
N SER A 189 -15.26 9.13 -12.85
CA SER A 189 -15.68 10.24 -12.01
C SER A 189 -15.10 11.58 -12.48
N THR A 190 -15.77 12.67 -12.11
CA THR A 190 -15.25 14.02 -12.27
C THR A 190 -14.41 14.41 -11.06
N GLY A 191 -13.32 15.15 -11.27
CA GLY A 191 -12.52 15.71 -10.18
C GLY A 191 -11.52 14.76 -9.52
N SER A 192 -11.34 13.52 -10.01
CA SER A 192 -10.37 12.59 -9.43
C SER A 192 -8.94 12.87 -9.87
N HIS A 193 -8.00 12.74 -8.91
CA HIS A 193 -6.56 12.80 -9.14
C HIS A 193 -5.98 11.38 -9.08
N THR A 194 -5.24 10.96 -10.12
CA THR A 194 -4.72 9.59 -10.26
C THR A 194 -3.20 9.48 -10.26
N ALA A 195 -2.50 10.60 -10.33
CA ALA A 195 -1.04 10.57 -10.47
C ALA A 195 -0.31 10.10 -9.20
N VAL A 196 -0.75 10.50 -7.99
CA VAL A 196 -0.07 10.16 -6.74
C VAL A 196 -0.54 8.81 -6.21
N LYS A 197 0.40 7.89 -6.01
CA LYS A 197 0.16 6.54 -5.47
C LYS A 197 1.09 6.26 -4.27
N PRO A 198 0.71 5.40 -3.33
CA PRO A 198 -0.51 4.59 -3.22
C PRO A 198 -1.79 5.42 -3.01
N TYR A 199 -2.91 4.92 -3.55
CA TYR A 199 -4.24 5.46 -3.26
C TYR A 199 -4.70 5.07 -1.85
N ILE A 200 -5.67 5.81 -1.31
CA ILE A 200 -6.26 5.58 0.00
C ILE A 200 -7.63 4.94 -0.16
N TYR A 201 -7.90 3.90 0.62
CA TYR A 201 -9.16 3.17 0.56
C TYR A 201 -10.39 4.09 0.64
N SER A 202 -10.48 4.97 1.63
CA SER A 202 -11.63 5.88 1.81
C SER A 202 -11.86 6.82 0.62
N LYS A 203 -10.82 7.16 -0.15
CA LYS A 203 -10.94 8.01 -1.35
C LYS A 203 -11.43 7.20 -2.55
N VAL A 204 -10.89 6.00 -2.76
CA VAL A 204 -11.28 5.13 -3.88
C VAL A 204 -12.66 4.52 -3.65
N ASN A 205 -13.03 4.20 -2.41
CA ASN A 205 -14.31 3.60 -2.04
C ASN A 205 -15.54 4.47 -2.44
N LYS A 206 -15.33 5.77 -2.67
CA LYS A 206 -16.37 6.67 -3.19
C LYS A 206 -16.74 6.37 -4.65
N HIS A 207 -15.89 5.66 -5.37
CA HIS A 207 -15.98 5.42 -6.83
C HIS A 207 -15.91 3.94 -7.20
N PHE A 208 -15.40 3.10 -6.29
CA PHE A 208 -15.22 1.66 -6.48
C PHE A 208 -15.74 0.92 -5.24
N ASP A 209 -16.70 0.04 -5.43
CA ASP A 209 -17.28 -0.76 -4.35
C ASP A 209 -16.41 -2.00 -4.08
N PHE A 210 -15.50 -1.87 -3.09
CA PHE A 210 -14.62 -2.96 -2.66
C PHE A 210 -15.38 -4.15 -2.09
N GLU A 211 -16.55 -3.91 -1.44
CA GLU A 211 -17.33 -4.98 -0.85
C GLU A 211 -18.01 -5.82 -1.92
N ALA A 212 -18.58 -5.19 -2.93
CA ALA A 212 -19.15 -5.89 -4.06
C ALA A 212 -18.06 -6.65 -4.85
N ASP A 213 -16.88 -6.04 -5.07
CA ASP A 213 -15.76 -6.73 -5.74
C ASP A 213 -15.28 -7.93 -4.93
N LYS A 214 -15.15 -7.82 -3.60
CA LYS A 214 -14.75 -8.92 -2.72
C LYS A 214 -15.81 -10.03 -2.66
N LYS A 215 -17.08 -9.64 -2.52
CA LYS A 215 -18.21 -10.57 -2.32
C LYS A 215 -18.37 -11.57 -3.47
N GLN A 216 -18.09 -11.16 -4.72
CA GLN A 216 -18.17 -12.05 -5.88
C GLN A 216 -17.14 -13.22 -5.83
N PHE A 217 -16.08 -13.08 -5.02
CA PHE A 217 -15.01 -14.06 -4.88
C PHE A 217 -15.09 -14.88 -3.59
N LEU A 218 -16.08 -14.68 -2.72
CA LEU A 218 -16.23 -15.47 -1.51
C LEU A 218 -16.64 -16.91 -1.85
N LYS A 219 -16.17 -17.85 -1.03
CA LYS A 219 -16.55 -19.27 -1.07
C LYS A 219 -17.35 -19.62 0.18
N PRO A 220 -18.66 -19.35 0.20
CA PRO A 220 -19.49 -19.53 1.39
C PRO A 220 -19.61 -20.99 1.85
N GLU A 221 -19.34 -21.94 0.98
CA GLU A 221 -19.29 -23.36 1.31
C GLU A 221 -18.10 -23.74 2.21
N LYS A 222 -17.09 -22.90 2.32
CA LYS A 222 -15.89 -23.11 3.14
C LYS A 222 -16.13 -22.67 4.60
N LYS A 223 -16.97 -23.39 5.34
CA LYS A 223 -17.44 -23.02 6.69
C LYS A 223 -16.47 -23.34 7.84
N SER A 224 -15.53 -24.27 7.65
CA SER A 224 -14.53 -24.58 8.68
C SER A 224 -13.63 -23.36 8.97
N TRP A 225 -13.07 -23.25 10.18
CA TRP A 225 -12.16 -22.15 10.53
C TRP A 225 -11.02 -22.02 9.52
N TRP A 226 -10.31 -23.12 9.23
CA TRP A 226 -9.24 -23.13 8.22
C TRP A 226 -9.75 -22.79 6.82
N GLY A 227 -10.95 -23.29 6.43
CA GLY A 227 -11.55 -23.00 5.14
C GLY A 227 -11.85 -21.51 4.98
N ARG A 228 -12.45 -20.88 5.98
CA ARG A 228 -12.70 -19.42 5.94
C ARG A 228 -11.40 -18.63 5.85
N LYS A 229 -10.41 -18.90 6.72
CA LYS A 229 -9.13 -18.17 6.77
C LYS A 229 -8.32 -18.32 5.49
N PHE A 230 -8.33 -19.49 4.88
CA PHE A 230 -7.58 -19.73 3.63
C PHE A 230 -8.26 -19.15 2.39
N TRP A 231 -9.62 -19.08 2.35
CA TRP A 231 -10.34 -18.72 1.13
C TRP A 231 -11.05 -17.36 1.16
N ASN A 232 -11.38 -16.83 2.32
CA ASN A 232 -12.34 -15.72 2.42
C ASN A 232 -11.90 -14.56 3.33
N GLU A 233 -11.13 -14.83 4.38
CA GLU A 233 -10.92 -13.91 5.51
C GLU A 233 -9.44 -13.70 5.83
N HIS A 234 -9.14 -12.61 6.55
CA HIS A 234 -7.84 -12.44 7.21
C HIS A 234 -7.61 -13.50 8.29
N LEU A 235 -6.34 -13.81 8.57
CA LEU A 235 -5.98 -14.78 9.60
C LEU A 235 -6.48 -14.33 10.99
N LEU A 236 -6.23 -13.08 11.34
CA LEU A 236 -6.77 -12.41 12.52
C LEU A 236 -7.53 -11.16 12.09
N GLN A 237 -8.70 -10.98 12.65
CA GLN A 237 -9.51 -9.78 12.45
C GLN A 237 -10.18 -9.43 13.78
N VAL A 238 -9.91 -8.22 14.26
CA VAL A 238 -10.51 -7.64 15.46
C VAL A 238 -11.23 -6.38 15.06
N LYS A 239 -12.47 -6.22 15.52
CA LYS A 239 -13.27 -5.02 15.29
C LYS A 239 -13.93 -4.60 16.59
N GLN A 240 -13.73 -3.35 16.94
CA GLN A 240 -14.42 -2.67 18.03
C GLN A 240 -15.00 -1.35 17.52
N LYS A 241 -15.75 -0.65 18.35
CA LYS A 241 -16.39 0.62 17.98
C LYS A 241 -15.38 1.68 17.51
N ASP A 242 -14.23 1.77 18.18
CA ASP A 242 -13.27 2.86 18.00
C ASP A 242 -11.95 2.38 17.38
N TYR A 243 -11.76 1.08 17.17
CA TYR A 243 -10.56 0.54 16.52
C TYR A 243 -10.85 -0.78 15.80
N TRP A 244 -10.02 -1.07 14.84
CA TRP A 244 -9.99 -2.36 14.16
C TRP A 244 -8.55 -2.75 13.83
N LEU A 245 -8.32 -4.04 13.68
CA LEU A 245 -7.02 -4.60 13.36
C LEU A 245 -7.20 -5.85 12.50
N THR A 246 -6.40 -5.97 11.46
CA THR A 246 -6.22 -7.22 10.71
C THR A 246 -4.76 -7.64 10.76
N ALA A 247 -4.51 -8.95 10.83
CA ALA A 247 -3.17 -9.50 10.72
C ALA A 247 -3.19 -10.78 9.89
N ASP A 248 -2.21 -10.88 8.98
CA ASP A 248 -2.01 -12.04 8.12
C ASP A 248 -0.56 -12.49 8.15
N PHE A 249 -0.38 -13.80 8.30
CA PHE A 249 0.88 -14.45 7.97
C PHE A 249 0.74 -15.05 6.57
N LEU A 250 1.56 -14.56 5.64
CA LEU A 250 1.45 -14.90 4.23
C LEU A 250 2.80 -15.41 3.71
N VAL A 251 2.73 -16.07 2.57
CA VAL A 251 3.92 -16.61 1.89
C VAL A 251 3.90 -16.20 0.42
N ASP A 252 5.08 -15.88 -0.10
CA ASP A 252 5.36 -15.75 -1.52
C ASP A 252 6.47 -16.76 -1.83
N VAL A 253 6.06 -17.93 -2.32
CA VAL A 253 6.96 -19.04 -2.64
C VAL A 253 6.89 -19.31 -4.12
N GLN A 254 8.01 -19.09 -4.80
CA GLN A 254 8.16 -19.23 -6.23
C GLN A 254 9.26 -20.24 -6.52
N LEU A 255 9.04 -21.09 -7.49
CA LEU A 255 10.02 -21.97 -8.07
C LEU A 255 10.12 -21.71 -9.57
N GLY A 256 11.30 -21.88 -10.12
CA GLY A 256 11.47 -21.63 -11.54
C GLY A 256 12.76 -22.20 -12.13
N LYS A 257 12.91 -21.99 -13.41
CA LYS A 257 14.09 -22.39 -14.20
C LYS A 257 14.42 -21.29 -15.19
N ASP A 258 15.68 -20.88 -15.18
CA ASP A 258 16.30 -20.06 -16.23
C ASP A 258 17.05 -20.99 -17.18
N ASN A 259 17.14 -20.64 -18.46
CA ASN A 259 17.90 -21.39 -19.46
C ASN A 259 19.41 -21.17 -19.34
N SER A 260 19.89 -20.25 -18.50
CA SER A 260 21.32 -20.06 -18.26
C SER A 260 21.95 -21.31 -17.60
N GLU A 261 23.15 -21.67 -18.04
CA GLU A 261 23.95 -22.76 -17.42
C GLU A 261 24.42 -22.38 -16.02
N ASN A 262 24.52 -21.09 -15.70
CA ASN A 262 24.98 -20.60 -14.39
C ASN A 262 23.94 -20.81 -13.29
N VAL A 263 22.66 -21.04 -13.64
CA VAL A 263 21.54 -21.14 -12.68
C VAL A 263 20.83 -22.48 -12.81
N THR A 264 21.06 -23.38 -11.84
CA THR A 264 20.45 -24.71 -11.85
C THR A 264 18.92 -24.65 -11.72
N TYR A 265 18.43 -23.82 -10.80
CA TYR A 265 17.00 -23.51 -10.58
C TYR A 265 16.87 -22.15 -9.92
N THR A 266 15.76 -21.49 -10.10
CA THR A 266 15.43 -20.25 -9.43
C THR A 266 14.40 -20.50 -8.32
N PHE A 267 14.44 -19.69 -7.28
CA PHE A 267 13.42 -19.71 -6.23
C PHE A 267 13.30 -18.33 -5.57
N ASN A 268 12.15 -18.03 -5.07
CA ASN A 268 11.90 -16.97 -4.10
C ASN A 268 11.10 -17.57 -2.95
N ASN A 269 11.54 -17.37 -1.72
CA ASN A 269 10.88 -17.83 -0.52
C ASN A 269 10.77 -16.66 0.44
N THR A 270 9.66 -15.95 0.34
CA THR A 270 9.32 -14.84 1.22
C THR A 270 8.23 -15.26 2.19
N ARG A 271 8.52 -15.09 3.47
CA ARG A 271 7.54 -15.19 4.56
C ARG A 271 7.28 -13.77 5.04
N LEU A 272 6.02 -13.42 5.19
CA LEU A 272 5.67 -12.07 5.59
C LEU A 272 4.58 -12.07 6.66
N LEU A 273 4.70 -11.11 7.55
CA LEU A 273 3.66 -10.76 8.51
C LEU A 273 3.21 -9.34 8.21
N THR A 274 1.93 -9.15 7.94
CA THR A 274 1.34 -7.83 7.76
C THR A 274 0.30 -7.58 8.82
N VAL A 275 0.32 -6.37 9.38
CA VAL A 275 -0.64 -5.89 10.38
C VAL A 275 -1.17 -4.56 9.92
N ASN A 276 -2.48 -4.45 9.77
CA ASN A 276 -3.16 -3.22 9.40
C ASN A 276 -4.17 -2.86 10.49
N GLY A 277 -4.37 -1.58 10.72
CA GLY A 277 -5.34 -1.15 11.71
C GLY A 277 -5.75 0.31 11.57
N GLY A 278 -6.83 0.65 12.27
CA GLY A 278 -7.34 2.01 12.38
C GLY A 278 -7.80 2.32 13.79
N LEU A 279 -7.61 3.57 14.19
CA LEU A 279 -8.08 4.16 15.44
C LEU A 279 -9.02 5.32 15.09
N GLY A 280 -10.29 5.21 15.45
CA GLY A 280 -11.32 6.14 15.00
C GLY A 280 -11.45 6.18 13.47
N LYS A 281 -11.76 7.35 12.92
CA LYS A 281 -11.93 7.58 11.48
C LYS A 281 -10.68 8.18 10.80
N ASP A 282 -9.82 8.79 11.58
CA ASP A 282 -8.80 9.71 11.08
C ASP A 282 -7.39 9.10 11.14
N PHE A 283 -7.20 8.03 11.91
CA PHE A 283 -5.90 7.41 12.10
C PHE A 283 -5.88 5.97 11.59
N ALA A 284 -4.87 5.64 10.79
CA ALA A 284 -4.61 4.29 10.33
C ALA A 284 -3.12 3.99 10.30
N PHE A 285 -2.77 2.70 10.40
CA PHE A 285 -1.40 2.23 10.33
C PHE A 285 -1.29 0.90 9.59
N SER A 286 -0.14 0.69 9.00
CA SER A 286 0.24 -0.58 8.39
C SER A 286 1.69 -0.88 8.73
N ALA A 287 1.98 -2.15 9.00
CA ALA A 287 3.33 -2.66 9.16
C ALA A 287 3.45 -4.03 8.51
N THR A 288 4.47 -4.20 7.68
CA THR A 288 4.75 -5.47 7.01
C THR A 288 6.24 -5.78 7.11
N VAL A 289 6.55 -6.97 7.58
CA VAL A 289 7.92 -7.49 7.64
C VAL A 289 8.04 -8.65 6.67
N TYR A 290 9.05 -8.59 5.81
CA TYR A 290 9.37 -9.61 4.81
C TYR A 290 10.69 -10.26 5.17
N GLU A 291 10.69 -11.56 5.33
CA GLU A 291 11.87 -12.40 5.44
C GLU A 291 12.01 -13.18 4.14
N SER A 292 13.00 -12.81 3.33
CA SER A 292 13.07 -13.22 1.94
C SER A 292 14.40 -13.87 1.60
N GLN A 293 14.35 -15.00 0.90
CA GLN A 293 15.50 -15.67 0.33
C GLN A 293 15.23 -16.01 -1.13
N GLY A 294 16.12 -15.66 -2.04
CA GLY A 294 15.88 -15.88 -3.46
C GLY A 294 17.13 -16.09 -4.28
N ARG A 295 16.99 -16.88 -5.34
CA ARG A 295 17.87 -17.00 -6.49
C ARG A 295 17.03 -16.70 -7.71
N PHE A 296 17.42 -15.69 -8.45
CA PHE A 296 16.67 -15.20 -9.59
C PHE A 296 17.27 -15.71 -10.92
N ALA A 297 16.72 -15.27 -12.05
CA ALA A 297 17.34 -15.45 -13.35
C ALA A 297 18.75 -14.83 -13.38
N ASP A 298 19.65 -15.37 -14.21
CA ASP A 298 21.08 -15.04 -14.22
C ASP A 298 21.33 -13.53 -14.34
N TYR A 299 20.67 -12.85 -15.26
CA TYR A 299 20.84 -11.40 -15.45
C TYR A 299 20.43 -10.57 -14.22
N ILE A 300 19.47 -11.04 -13.41
CA ILE A 300 19.06 -10.39 -12.16
C ILE A 300 20.11 -10.62 -11.08
N ASN A 301 20.65 -11.84 -10.98
CA ASN A 301 21.73 -12.15 -10.05
C ASN A 301 23.00 -11.35 -10.39
N GLN A 302 23.32 -11.20 -11.67
CA GLN A 302 24.42 -10.34 -12.15
C GLN A 302 24.18 -8.87 -11.78
N TYR A 303 22.97 -8.34 -11.97
CA TYR A 303 22.62 -7.00 -11.53
C TYR A 303 22.81 -6.83 -10.03
N ALA A 304 22.28 -7.75 -9.22
CA ALA A 304 22.38 -7.70 -7.77
C ALA A 304 23.84 -7.71 -7.29
N SER A 305 24.68 -8.53 -7.90
CA SER A 305 26.12 -8.60 -7.61
C SER A 305 26.86 -7.33 -8.04
N ASN A 306 26.59 -6.81 -9.25
CA ASN A 306 27.28 -5.62 -9.78
C ASN A 306 26.93 -4.33 -9.04
N LYS A 307 25.76 -4.26 -8.40
CA LYS A 307 25.34 -3.13 -7.56
C LYS A 307 25.64 -3.31 -6.07
N SER A 308 26.41 -4.34 -5.73
CA SER A 308 26.78 -4.64 -4.35
C SER A 308 27.49 -3.47 -3.66
N PRO A 309 27.09 -3.13 -2.44
CA PRO A 309 27.75 -2.11 -1.63
C PRO A 309 29.00 -2.64 -0.91
N THR A 310 29.72 -3.60 -1.46
CA THR A 310 30.77 -4.38 -0.76
C THR A 310 31.76 -3.56 0.05
N PHE A 311 31.67 -3.72 1.35
CA PHE A 311 32.65 -3.25 2.34
C PHE A 311 33.64 -4.34 2.74
N ARG A 312 33.27 -5.61 2.59
CA ARG A 312 34.02 -6.75 3.08
C ARG A 312 34.05 -7.84 2.02
N PRO A 313 35.16 -8.08 1.38
CA PRO A 313 35.31 -9.15 0.37
C PRO A 313 34.93 -10.55 0.85
N ALA A 314 34.90 -10.75 2.19
CA ALA A 314 34.60 -12.05 2.80
C ALA A 314 33.09 -12.39 2.86
N PHE A 315 32.20 -11.43 2.58
CA PHE A 315 30.76 -11.66 2.55
C PHE A 315 30.25 -11.27 1.17
N SER A 316 29.74 -12.24 0.41
CA SER A 316 29.03 -11.96 -0.83
C SER A 316 27.77 -11.18 -0.49
N GLU A 317 27.80 -9.89 -0.70
CA GLU A 317 26.66 -8.98 -0.56
C GLU A 317 26.10 -8.68 -1.95
N GLY A 318 24.85 -8.28 -2.03
CA GLY A 318 24.20 -7.87 -3.25
C GLY A 318 23.17 -6.78 -3.02
N LEU A 319 22.55 -6.34 -4.10
CA LEU A 319 21.44 -5.41 -4.08
C LEU A 319 20.29 -5.97 -4.90
N VAL A 320 19.27 -6.51 -4.22
CA VAL A 320 18.09 -7.05 -4.91
C VAL A 320 17.23 -5.89 -5.44
N PRO A 321 16.90 -5.87 -6.75
CA PRO A 321 16.13 -4.78 -7.35
C PRO A 321 14.85 -4.47 -6.58
N GLY A 322 14.66 -3.20 -6.20
CA GLY A 322 13.49 -2.72 -5.49
C GLY A 322 13.36 -3.20 -4.04
N ARG A 323 14.30 -4.00 -3.51
CA ARG A 323 14.26 -4.52 -2.13
C ARG A 323 15.42 -4.06 -1.26
N GLY A 324 16.58 -3.77 -1.85
CA GLY A 324 17.71 -3.19 -1.16
C GLY A 324 18.86 -4.17 -0.93
N LYS A 325 19.65 -3.88 0.11
CA LYS A 325 20.83 -4.67 0.48
C LYS A 325 20.47 -6.11 0.81
N ALA A 326 21.28 -7.03 0.33
CA ALA A 326 21.13 -8.45 0.54
C ALA A 326 22.46 -9.07 0.96
N LYS A 327 22.39 -10.13 1.75
CA LYS A 327 23.54 -10.99 2.07
C LYS A 327 23.55 -12.18 1.14
N GLY A 328 24.74 -12.65 0.80
CA GLY A 328 24.89 -13.91 0.07
C GLY A 328 24.29 -15.08 0.86
N PHE A 329 23.54 -15.92 0.18
CA PHE A 329 22.91 -17.11 0.73
C PHE A 329 23.11 -18.28 -0.23
N LYS A 330 23.76 -19.35 0.23
CA LYS A 330 24.17 -20.45 -0.65
C LYS A 330 25.00 -19.93 -1.85
N THR A 331 25.03 -20.69 -2.95
CA THR A 331 25.63 -20.26 -4.20
C THR A 331 24.65 -19.44 -4.99
N ASP A 332 24.99 -18.20 -5.37
CA ASP A 332 24.24 -17.27 -6.23
C ASP A 332 22.80 -16.99 -5.78
N ALA A 333 22.54 -17.03 -4.48
CA ALA A 333 21.30 -16.66 -3.86
C ALA A 333 21.51 -15.55 -2.84
N TYR A 334 20.42 -14.85 -2.50
CA TYR A 334 20.43 -13.70 -1.62
C TYR A 334 19.44 -13.88 -0.47
N ASP A 335 19.82 -13.38 0.70
CA ASP A 335 18.97 -13.20 1.87
C ASP A 335 18.72 -11.69 2.02
N TYR A 336 17.45 -11.25 1.88
CA TYR A 336 17.10 -9.84 1.77
C TYR A 336 15.83 -9.51 2.58
N PRO A 337 15.95 -9.37 3.92
CA PRO A 337 14.86 -8.94 4.76
C PRO A 337 14.48 -7.48 4.46
N VAL A 338 13.19 -7.18 4.48
CA VAL A 338 12.65 -5.82 4.29
C VAL A 338 11.55 -5.58 5.30
N ALA A 339 11.47 -4.38 5.84
CA ALA A 339 10.35 -3.92 6.64
C ALA A 339 9.76 -2.65 6.01
N GLU A 340 8.46 -2.63 5.86
CA GLU A 340 7.71 -1.47 5.39
C GLU A 340 6.60 -1.16 6.39
N GLY A 341 6.28 0.12 6.57
CA GLY A 341 5.19 0.50 7.46
C GLY A 341 4.98 2.00 7.47
N TYR A 342 3.79 2.43 7.86
CA TYR A 342 3.46 3.84 7.95
C TYR A 342 2.33 4.08 8.95
N LEU A 343 2.30 5.33 9.42
CA LEU A 343 1.19 5.94 10.14
C LEU A 343 0.52 6.95 9.21
N SER A 344 -0.80 6.94 9.14
CA SER A 344 -1.61 7.88 8.36
C SER A 344 -2.57 8.62 9.27
N TYR A 345 -2.55 9.95 9.22
CA TYR A 345 -3.40 10.83 10.01
C TYR A 345 -4.12 11.83 9.09
N THR A 346 -5.44 11.87 9.19
CA THR A 346 -6.31 12.70 8.33
C THR A 346 -7.17 13.61 9.21
N PRO A 347 -6.61 14.75 9.72
CA PRO A 347 -7.32 15.64 10.64
C PRO A 347 -8.56 16.30 10.01
N SER A 348 -8.67 16.29 8.69
CA SER A 348 -9.80 16.87 7.97
C SER A 348 -9.95 16.21 6.60
N GLN A 349 -11.09 16.44 5.94
CA GLN A 349 -11.29 15.98 4.56
C GLN A 349 -10.30 16.59 3.54
N TYR A 350 -9.61 17.67 3.92
CA TYR A 350 -8.68 18.40 3.05
C TYR A 350 -7.24 17.95 3.20
N LEU A 351 -6.81 17.57 4.42
CA LEU A 351 -5.42 17.34 4.77
C LEU A 351 -5.19 15.90 5.21
N GLN A 352 -4.09 15.33 4.76
CA GLN A 352 -3.59 14.03 5.18
C GLN A 352 -2.08 14.09 5.36
N PHE A 353 -1.61 13.46 6.42
CA PHE A 353 -0.20 13.26 6.74
C PHE A 353 0.12 11.79 6.80
N GLN A 354 1.27 11.40 6.29
CA GLN A 354 1.80 10.04 6.43
C GLN A 354 3.28 10.13 6.81
N PHE A 355 3.65 9.37 7.82
CA PHE A 355 5.05 9.13 8.19
C PHE A 355 5.32 7.64 8.10
N GLY A 356 6.36 7.24 7.37
CA GLY A 356 6.59 5.82 7.17
C GLY A 356 7.93 5.48 6.54
N HIS A 357 8.10 4.20 6.30
CA HIS A 357 9.16 3.59 5.50
C HIS A 357 8.50 2.75 4.40
N GLY A 358 8.73 3.09 3.14
CA GLY A 358 8.04 2.46 2.02
C GLY A 358 8.31 3.17 0.70
N LYS A 359 7.43 2.94 -0.27
CA LYS A 359 7.56 3.45 -1.62
C LYS A 359 6.42 4.40 -1.98
N ASN A 360 6.71 5.39 -2.81
CA ASN A 360 5.74 6.30 -3.40
C ASN A 360 5.95 6.36 -4.91
N PHE A 361 4.89 6.75 -5.64
CA PHE A 361 4.92 6.86 -7.09
C PHE A 361 4.13 8.09 -7.52
N ILE A 362 4.67 8.84 -8.51
CA ILE A 362 4.01 10.00 -9.11
C ILE A 362 3.99 9.82 -10.63
N GLY A 363 2.82 9.55 -11.18
CA GLY A 363 2.62 9.36 -12.61
C GLY A 363 1.37 8.56 -12.92
N ASP A 364 0.95 8.58 -14.19
CA ASP A 364 -0.15 7.75 -14.70
C ASP A 364 0.36 6.59 -15.58
N GLY A 365 1.67 6.49 -15.80
CA GLY A 365 2.32 5.45 -16.61
C GLY A 365 2.64 4.15 -15.87
N TYR A 366 3.21 3.21 -16.60
CA TYR A 366 3.91 2.05 -16.05
C TYR A 366 5.26 2.45 -15.47
N ARG A 367 5.97 3.34 -16.16
CA ARG A 367 7.16 4.03 -15.68
C ARG A 367 6.82 5.42 -15.14
N SER A 368 7.77 6.05 -14.49
CA SER A 368 7.69 7.47 -14.15
C SER A 368 9.05 8.14 -14.28
N PHE A 369 9.07 9.35 -14.81
CA PHE A 369 10.22 10.25 -14.80
C PHE A 369 10.27 11.14 -13.56
N LEU A 370 9.18 11.21 -12.79
CA LEU A 370 9.06 12.08 -11.62
C LEU A 370 9.46 11.37 -10.34
N LEU A 371 8.68 10.38 -9.91
CA LEU A 371 9.00 9.50 -8.79
C LEU A 371 8.43 8.12 -9.09
N SER A 372 9.24 7.08 -8.97
CA SER A 372 8.89 5.69 -9.22
C SER A 372 9.12 4.82 -7.97
N ASP A 373 8.47 3.67 -7.93
CA ASP A 373 8.64 2.63 -6.91
C ASP A 373 9.69 1.57 -7.29
N VAL A 374 10.53 1.83 -8.30
CA VAL A 374 11.59 0.89 -8.73
C VAL A 374 12.72 0.77 -7.71
N SER A 375 13.01 1.84 -6.99
CA SER A 375 14.02 1.87 -5.94
C SER A 375 13.58 1.12 -4.68
N SER A 376 14.50 0.90 -3.76
CA SER A 376 14.23 0.30 -2.45
C SER A 376 13.33 1.19 -1.59
N PRO A 377 12.60 0.63 -0.61
CA PRO A 377 11.84 1.43 0.36
C PRO A 377 12.75 2.45 1.08
N SER A 378 12.22 3.63 1.34
CA SER A 378 12.90 4.71 2.06
C SER A 378 12.02 5.32 3.14
N PRO A 379 12.61 5.85 4.23
CA PRO A 379 11.85 6.68 5.17
C PRO A 379 11.27 7.90 4.44
N TYR A 380 10.03 8.27 4.77
CA TYR A 380 9.38 9.44 4.19
C TYR A 380 8.40 10.11 5.15
N LEU A 381 8.23 11.41 4.96
CA LEU A 381 7.09 12.18 5.42
C LEU A 381 6.32 12.65 4.20
N LYS A 382 5.01 12.45 4.17
CA LYS A 382 4.14 12.88 3.07
C LYS A 382 2.98 13.70 3.62
N MET A 383 2.71 14.84 3.00
CA MET A 383 1.51 15.64 3.22
C MET A 383 0.74 15.73 1.90
N THR A 384 -0.56 15.53 1.95
CA THR A 384 -1.44 15.71 0.79
C THR A 384 -2.61 16.62 1.16
N ALA A 385 -2.77 17.71 0.42
CA ALA A 385 -3.90 18.61 0.53
C ALA A 385 -4.82 18.47 -0.70
N ASN A 386 -6.13 18.34 -0.48
CA ASN A 386 -7.12 18.26 -1.55
C ASN A 386 -8.11 19.40 -1.35
N ILE A 387 -8.10 20.39 -2.23
CA ILE A 387 -8.91 21.59 -2.12
C ILE A 387 -9.50 21.90 -3.49
N TRP A 388 -10.82 21.88 -3.61
CA TRP A 388 -11.53 22.15 -4.85
C TRP A 388 -11.06 21.24 -6.01
N LYS A 389 -10.43 21.80 -7.06
CA LYS A 389 -9.87 21.09 -8.22
C LYS A 389 -8.38 20.76 -8.09
N LEU A 390 -7.82 21.00 -6.91
CA LEU A 390 -6.39 20.89 -6.64
C LEU A 390 -6.09 19.71 -5.73
N GLN A 391 -5.05 18.96 -6.07
CA GLN A 391 -4.37 18.06 -5.14
C GLN A 391 -2.91 18.48 -5.06
N TYR A 392 -2.45 18.86 -3.87
CA TYR A 392 -1.09 19.24 -3.60
C TYR A 392 -0.43 18.23 -2.67
N THR A 393 0.67 17.66 -3.11
CA THR A 393 1.39 16.62 -2.37
C THR A 393 2.83 17.04 -2.16
N ASN A 394 3.28 16.99 -0.92
CA ASN A 394 4.68 17.14 -0.53
C ASN A 394 5.20 15.81 -0.02
N ILE A 395 6.40 15.41 -0.44
CA ILE A 395 7.06 14.20 0.02
C ILE A 395 8.49 14.56 0.38
N TRP A 396 8.90 14.28 1.59
CA TRP A 396 10.28 14.37 2.05
C TRP A 396 10.82 12.97 2.22
N LEU A 397 11.86 12.62 1.47
CA LEU A 397 12.51 11.31 1.47
C LEU A 397 13.89 11.39 2.08
N TRP A 398 14.25 10.39 2.86
CA TRP A 398 15.62 10.18 3.35
C TRP A 398 16.30 9.14 2.46
N GLY A 399 17.10 9.62 1.50
CA GLY A 399 17.85 8.80 0.58
C GLY A 399 19.18 8.33 1.17
N THR A 400 19.67 7.19 0.70
CA THR A 400 20.96 6.62 1.08
C THR A 400 21.75 6.24 -0.16
N ASP A 401 23.01 6.62 -0.22
CA ASP A 401 23.97 6.19 -1.23
C ASP A 401 24.83 5.06 -0.63
N VAL A 402 24.63 3.86 -1.14
CA VAL A 402 25.30 2.65 -0.61
C VAL A 402 26.58 2.27 -1.34
N ARG A 403 27.01 3.06 -2.32
CA ARG A 403 28.26 2.80 -3.04
C ARG A 403 29.44 2.87 -2.10
N HIS A 404 30.44 2.04 -2.34
CA HIS A 404 31.70 2.03 -1.55
C HIS A 404 32.39 3.41 -1.53
N SER A 405 32.40 4.10 -2.67
CA SER A 405 32.99 5.44 -2.81
C SER A 405 32.23 6.54 -2.03
N ALA A 406 31.01 6.28 -1.58
CA ALA A 406 30.16 7.22 -0.88
C ALA A 406 30.16 7.00 0.65
N VAL A 407 31.04 6.14 1.18
CA VAL A 407 31.11 5.86 2.61
C VAL A 407 31.97 6.86 3.33
N VAL A 408 31.45 7.38 4.42
CA VAL A 408 32.14 8.29 5.32
C VAL A 408 32.08 7.70 6.74
N ASN A 409 33.21 7.57 7.39
CA ASN A 409 33.32 7.04 8.77
C ASN A 409 32.60 5.69 8.98
N ASN A 410 32.72 4.77 8.01
CA ASN A 410 32.03 3.46 7.98
C ASN A 410 30.49 3.54 7.89
N GLU A 411 29.91 4.70 7.61
CA GLU A 411 28.49 4.87 7.36
C GLU A 411 28.21 5.19 5.89
N HIS A 412 27.07 4.74 5.37
CA HIS A 412 26.61 5.13 4.05
C HIS A 412 26.19 6.60 4.03
N ALA A 413 26.58 7.30 2.97
CA ALA A 413 26.20 8.68 2.80
C ALA A 413 24.69 8.86 2.68
N ARG A 414 24.15 9.84 3.39
CA ARG A 414 22.74 10.20 3.38
C ARG A 414 22.51 11.41 2.50
N LYS A 415 21.31 11.51 1.95
CA LYS A 415 20.81 12.69 1.25
C LYS A 415 19.34 12.92 1.58
N TYR A 416 18.91 14.15 1.44
CA TYR A 416 17.53 14.58 1.63
C TYR A 416 16.93 14.95 0.27
N ILE A 417 15.72 14.50 0.01
CA ILE A 417 15.02 14.73 -1.25
C ILE A 417 13.64 15.27 -0.88
N ALA A 418 13.38 16.51 -1.27
CA ALA A 418 12.10 17.16 -1.08
C ALA A 418 11.38 17.25 -2.42
N ILE A 419 10.11 16.89 -2.45
CA ILE A 419 9.29 16.80 -3.66
C ILE A 419 8.00 17.56 -3.45
N HIS A 420 7.66 18.41 -4.42
CA HIS A 420 6.35 19.02 -4.56
C HIS A 420 5.66 18.46 -5.81
N TYR A 421 4.37 18.16 -5.69
CA TYR A 421 3.54 17.83 -6.85
C TYR A 421 2.17 18.47 -6.72
N LEU A 422 1.86 19.39 -7.62
CA LEU A 422 0.56 20.02 -7.74
C LEU A 422 -0.20 19.43 -8.91
N SER A 423 -1.34 18.81 -8.69
CA SER A 423 -2.25 18.30 -9.71
C SER A 423 -3.51 19.15 -9.78
N VAL A 424 -3.89 19.59 -10.96
CA VAL A 424 -5.02 20.49 -11.22
C VAL A 424 -5.96 19.90 -12.25
N ASN A 425 -7.21 19.68 -11.91
CA ASN A 425 -8.26 19.33 -12.86
C ASN A 425 -8.76 20.61 -13.57
N ILE A 426 -8.16 20.94 -14.70
CA ILE A 426 -8.53 22.11 -15.50
C ILE A 426 -9.97 21.98 -16.00
N THR A 427 -10.30 20.82 -16.55
CA THR A 427 -11.64 20.41 -16.95
C THR A 427 -11.91 18.99 -16.44
N ASP A 428 -13.11 18.47 -16.66
CA ASP A 428 -13.45 17.08 -16.34
C ASP A 428 -12.64 16.06 -17.17
N LYS A 429 -12.05 16.51 -18.29
CA LYS A 429 -11.25 15.67 -19.18
C LYS A 429 -9.76 15.92 -19.07
N LEU A 430 -9.33 17.13 -18.70
CA LEU A 430 -7.92 17.53 -18.67
C LEU A 430 -7.43 17.74 -17.24
N ASN A 431 -6.45 16.97 -16.84
CA ASN A 431 -5.66 17.17 -15.64
C ASN A 431 -4.22 17.55 -16.03
N LEU A 432 -3.69 18.59 -15.41
CA LEU A 432 -2.30 19.00 -15.52
C LEU A 432 -1.62 18.87 -14.16
N GLY A 433 -0.33 18.54 -14.16
CA GLY A 433 0.47 18.49 -12.96
C GLY A 433 1.78 19.22 -13.11
N PHE A 434 2.22 19.85 -12.02
CA PHE A 434 3.52 20.47 -11.88
C PHE A 434 4.31 19.74 -10.79
N PHE A 435 5.55 19.40 -11.09
CA PHE A 435 6.48 18.68 -10.22
C PHE A 435 7.73 19.52 -10.00
N GLU A 436 8.21 19.52 -8.78
CA GLU A 436 9.51 20.05 -8.42
C GLU A 436 10.17 19.11 -7.40
N THR A 437 11.47 18.93 -7.51
CA THR A 437 12.27 18.23 -6.51
C THR A 437 13.59 18.94 -6.27
N ALA A 438 14.04 18.90 -5.03
CA ALA A 438 15.38 19.35 -4.63
C ALA A 438 16.07 18.29 -3.80
N ILE A 439 17.38 18.13 -4.05
CA ILE A 439 18.23 17.12 -3.41
C ILE A 439 19.35 17.86 -2.68
N SER A 440 19.60 17.51 -1.43
CA SER A 440 20.72 18.00 -0.65
C SER A 440 21.52 16.88 -0.01
N ALA A 441 22.84 17.06 0.11
CA ALA A 441 23.71 16.06 0.74
C ALA A 441 23.55 16.10 2.26
N GLY A 442 23.55 14.92 2.88
CA GLY A 442 23.32 14.79 4.32
C GLY A 442 24.43 15.39 5.21
N ASN A 443 25.64 15.52 4.69
CA ASN A 443 26.75 16.14 5.42
C ASN A 443 26.58 17.65 5.64
N GLN A 444 25.67 18.30 4.90
CA GLN A 444 25.31 19.71 5.06
C GLN A 444 24.14 19.91 6.05
N GLY A 445 23.64 18.84 6.65
CA GLY A 445 22.44 18.85 7.48
C GLY A 445 21.15 18.98 6.67
N PHE A 446 20.03 18.84 7.37
CA PHE A 446 18.71 19.06 6.80
C PHE A 446 18.35 20.55 6.91
N ASP A 447 18.08 21.20 5.79
CA ASP A 447 17.64 22.57 5.76
C ASP A 447 16.14 22.67 6.00
N ALA A 448 15.73 23.37 7.05
CA ALA A 448 14.33 23.59 7.39
C ALA A 448 13.56 24.38 6.30
N GLY A 449 14.25 25.09 5.41
CA GLY A 449 13.66 25.74 4.24
C GLY A 449 12.94 24.75 3.32
N PHE A 450 13.45 23.52 3.22
CA PHE A 450 12.79 22.44 2.45
C PHE A 450 11.55 21.84 3.14
N LEU A 451 11.29 22.15 4.42
CA LEU A 451 10.04 21.78 5.08
C LEU A 451 8.88 22.71 4.73
N ASN A 452 9.16 23.89 4.22
CA ASN A 452 8.10 24.83 3.85
C ASN A 452 7.34 24.31 2.61
N PRO A 453 6.09 23.91 2.76
CA PRO A 453 5.34 23.29 1.65
C PRO A 453 4.90 24.29 0.57
N LEU A 454 5.12 25.60 0.76
CA LEU A 454 4.64 26.64 -0.14
C LEU A 454 5.77 27.34 -0.91
N ILE A 455 7.03 27.08 -0.54
CA ILE A 455 8.17 27.72 -1.18
C ILE A 455 8.59 26.92 -2.43
N PHE A 456 9.03 27.65 -3.44
CA PHE A 456 9.65 27.04 -4.61
C PHE A 456 11.08 26.59 -4.26
N TYR A 457 11.35 25.29 -4.30
CA TYR A 457 12.59 24.69 -3.78
C TYR A 457 13.84 25.17 -4.51
N ARG A 458 13.72 25.53 -5.79
CA ARG A 458 14.83 26.11 -6.55
C ARG A 458 15.34 27.39 -5.91
N SER A 459 14.49 28.20 -5.27
CA SER A 459 14.93 29.41 -4.56
C SER A 459 15.70 29.09 -3.27
N VAL A 460 15.32 28.02 -2.57
CA VAL A 460 16.04 27.56 -1.38
C VAL A 460 17.40 27.00 -1.77
N GLU A 461 17.45 26.20 -2.81
CA GLU A 461 18.68 25.61 -3.33
C GLU A 461 19.66 26.70 -3.81
N PHE A 462 19.15 27.68 -4.58
CA PHE A 462 19.96 28.81 -5.05
C PHE A 462 20.52 29.67 -3.89
N GLY A 463 19.75 29.86 -2.81
CA GLY A 463 20.17 30.62 -1.62
C GLY A 463 21.28 29.94 -0.80
N ARG A 464 21.53 28.65 -0.99
CA ARG A 464 22.57 27.87 -0.30
C ARG A 464 23.97 27.98 -0.94
N GLY A 465 24.06 28.60 -2.10
CA GLY A 465 25.31 28.74 -2.86
C GLY A 465 25.47 27.73 -3.98
N GLU A 466 26.45 28.00 -4.86
CA GLU A 466 26.77 27.13 -5.96
C GLU A 466 27.10 25.72 -5.46
N ASP A 467 26.51 24.69 -6.08
CA ASP A 467 26.75 23.26 -5.79
C ASP A 467 26.21 22.72 -4.46
N ALA A 468 25.37 23.46 -3.78
CA ALA A 468 24.79 23.02 -2.50
C ALA A 468 23.68 21.96 -2.65
N GLY A 469 23.13 21.80 -3.86
CA GLY A 469 22.04 20.89 -4.14
C GLY A 469 21.91 20.52 -5.60
N ASN A 470 20.85 19.78 -5.93
CA ASN A 470 20.38 19.50 -7.28
C ASN A 470 18.87 19.68 -7.31
N ALA A 471 18.32 20.33 -8.34
CA ALA A 471 16.90 20.57 -8.47
C ALA A 471 16.40 20.24 -9.86
N MET A 472 15.21 19.65 -9.94
CA MET A 472 14.56 19.29 -11.20
C MET A 472 13.11 19.74 -11.19
N VAL A 473 12.57 20.06 -12.36
CA VAL A 473 11.16 20.39 -12.55
C VAL A 473 10.50 19.46 -13.56
N GLY A 474 9.19 19.28 -13.44
CA GLY A 474 8.46 18.41 -14.35
C GLY A 474 7.02 18.82 -14.55
N LEU A 475 6.46 18.37 -15.65
CA LEU A 475 5.07 18.57 -16.01
C LEU A 475 4.41 17.21 -16.29
N THR A 476 3.14 17.10 -15.96
CA THR A 476 2.30 15.99 -16.39
C THR A 476 1.05 16.49 -17.06
N ALA A 477 0.55 15.72 -18.01
CA ALA A 477 -0.76 15.96 -18.58
C ALA A 477 -1.50 14.61 -18.72
N LYS A 478 -2.77 14.60 -18.35
CA LYS A 478 -3.68 13.49 -18.59
C LYS A 478 -4.94 14.01 -19.27
N TYR A 479 -5.33 13.37 -20.37
CA TYR A 479 -6.51 13.74 -21.14
C TYR A 479 -7.42 12.53 -21.36
N LYS A 480 -8.66 12.62 -20.91
CA LYS A 480 -9.72 11.63 -21.12
C LYS A 480 -10.37 11.89 -22.48
N LEU A 481 -10.01 11.13 -23.51
CA LEU A 481 -10.73 11.19 -24.80
C LEU A 481 -12.15 10.66 -24.60
N GLN A 482 -12.27 9.51 -23.96
CA GLN A 482 -13.50 8.87 -23.50
C GLN A 482 -13.29 8.38 -22.05
N ASN A 483 -14.32 7.87 -21.39
CA ASN A 483 -14.17 7.35 -20.02
C ASN A 483 -13.23 6.15 -19.94
N ASP A 484 -13.11 5.41 -21.01
CA ASP A 484 -12.32 4.18 -21.13
C ASP A 484 -11.03 4.37 -21.94
N PHE A 485 -10.84 5.52 -22.62
CA PHE A 485 -9.60 5.81 -23.36
C PHE A 485 -8.92 7.10 -22.88
N ILE A 486 -7.69 6.96 -22.39
CA ILE A 486 -6.94 8.03 -21.72
C ILE A 486 -5.56 8.17 -22.34
N LEU A 487 -5.18 9.41 -22.61
CA LEU A 487 -3.81 9.79 -22.94
C LEU A 487 -3.14 10.39 -21.71
N TYR A 488 -1.85 10.12 -21.53
CA TYR A 488 -1.04 10.72 -20.48
C TYR A 488 0.38 11.01 -20.97
N SER A 489 1.00 11.99 -20.33
CA SER A 489 2.38 12.36 -20.63
C SER A 489 3.09 12.90 -19.40
N GLN A 490 4.43 12.83 -19.44
CA GLN A 490 5.33 13.46 -18.49
C GLN A 490 6.46 14.15 -19.25
N LEU A 491 6.90 15.29 -18.74
CA LEU A 491 8.14 15.95 -19.12
C LEU A 491 8.91 16.23 -17.82
N LEU A 492 10.15 15.81 -17.76
CA LEU A 492 11.09 16.20 -16.71
C LEU A 492 12.23 17.00 -17.33
N VAL A 493 12.61 18.10 -16.69
CA VAL A 493 13.78 18.92 -16.99
C VAL A 493 14.68 18.93 -15.76
N ASP A 494 15.85 18.32 -15.88
CA ASP A 494 16.88 18.30 -14.83
C ASP A 494 17.74 19.58 -14.95
N GLU A 495 18.24 19.86 -16.15
CA GLU A 495 18.99 21.09 -16.45
C GLU A 495 18.71 21.50 -17.91
N PHE A 496 18.71 22.80 -18.15
CA PHE A 496 18.43 23.32 -19.47
C PHE A 496 19.21 24.62 -19.72
N SER A 497 20.04 24.62 -20.76
CA SER A 497 20.84 25.79 -21.12
C SER A 497 20.08 26.67 -22.11
N ILE A 498 19.47 27.76 -21.64
CA ILE A 498 18.73 28.71 -22.48
C ILE A 498 19.65 29.31 -23.56
N GLY A 499 20.92 29.52 -23.23
CA GLY A 499 21.91 30.05 -24.20
C GLY A 499 22.22 29.10 -25.35
N ASN A 500 21.95 27.82 -25.22
CA ASN A 500 22.26 26.76 -26.21
C ASN A 500 20.98 26.04 -26.71
N LEU A 501 19.84 26.72 -26.70
CA LEU A 501 18.56 26.21 -27.20
C LEU A 501 18.62 25.71 -28.66
N GLY A 502 19.54 26.28 -29.47
CA GLY A 502 19.77 25.87 -30.85
C GLY A 502 20.52 24.54 -30.97
N ASP A 503 21.20 24.05 -29.95
CA ASP A 503 21.93 22.79 -29.94
C ASP A 503 21.41 21.84 -28.86
N LEU A 504 20.41 21.07 -29.20
CA LEU A 504 19.88 20.04 -28.30
C LEU A 504 20.90 18.93 -27.99
N SER A 505 22.03 18.87 -28.70
CA SER A 505 23.09 17.90 -28.43
C SER A 505 24.04 18.31 -27.30
N ASP A 506 23.94 19.54 -26.78
CA ASP A 506 24.71 19.99 -25.60
C ASP A 506 24.36 19.14 -24.36
N TRP A 507 25.38 18.75 -23.61
CA TRP A 507 25.23 17.87 -22.43
C TRP A 507 24.35 18.50 -21.33
N ARG A 508 24.30 19.82 -21.23
CA ARG A 508 23.49 20.55 -20.25
C ARG A 508 21.99 20.48 -20.53
N ASN A 509 21.57 20.10 -21.73
CA ASN A 509 20.18 19.88 -22.07
C ASN A 509 19.75 18.49 -21.57
N LYS A 510 19.53 18.36 -20.25
CA LYS A 510 19.15 17.12 -19.57
C LYS A 510 17.64 17.08 -19.33
N PHE A 511 16.96 16.24 -20.08
CA PHE A 511 15.51 16.05 -19.93
C PHE A 511 15.07 14.63 -20.32
N GLY A 512 13.90 14.26 -19.83
CA GLY A 512 13.21 13.04 -20.23
C GLY A 512 11.73 13.28 -20.42
N TYR A 513 11.10 12.49 -21.29
CA TYR A 513 9.66 12.57 -21.50
C TYR A 513 9.03 11.18 -21.68
N GLN A 514 7.74 11.12 -21.36
CA GLN A 514 6.89 9.94 -21.48
C GLN A 514 5.62 10.34 -22.23
N LEU A 515 5.21 9.48 -23.15
CA LEU A 515 3.91 9.54 -23.82
C LEU A 515 3.23 8.18 -23.68
N GLY A 516 1.97 8.15 -23.32
CA GLY A 516 1.26 6.89 -23.19
C GLY A 516 -0.25 6.98 -23.37
N ALA A 517 -0.84 5.82 -23.56
CA ALA A 517 -2.29 5.64 -23.69
C ALA A 517 -2.75 4.44 -22.89
N LYS A 518 -3.95 4.52 -22.30
CA LYS A 518 -4.65 3.45 -21.59
C LYS A 518 -6.02 3.25 -22.21
N TYR A 519 -6.37 1.99 -22.45
CA TYR A 519 -7.67 1.61 -22.98
C TYR A 519 -8.29 0.54 -22.09
N PHE A 520 -9.31 0.92 -21.32
CA PHE A 520 -10.07 0.06 -20.44
C PHE A 520 -11.25 -0.55 -21.19
N ASN A 521 -11.62 -1.79 -20.90
CA ASN A 521 -12.60 -2.57 -21.65
C ASN A 521 -12.35 -2.50 -23.18
N ALA A 522 -11.08 -2.68 -23.52
CA ALA A 522 -10.59 -2.48 -24.87
C ALA A 522 -11.33 -3.39 -25.86
N LEU A 523 -11.61 -2.84 -27.06
CA LEU A 523 -12.30 -3.57 -28.12
C LEU A 523 -13.67 -4.13 -27.71
N GLU A 524 -14.35 -3.46 -26.77
CA GLU A 524 -15.64 -3.88 -26.20
C GLU A 524 -15.58 -5.19 -25.41
N VAL A 525 -14.37 -5.64 -25.02
CA VAL A 525 -14.18 -6.82 -24.18
C VAL A 525 -14.09 -6.39 -22.72
N ASP A 526 -15.06 -6.79 -21.92
CA ASP A 526 -15.09 -6.47 -20.49
C ASP A 526 -13.82 -6.92 -19.78
N ASN A 527 -13.27 -6.02 -18.96
CA ASN A 527 -12.05 -6.24 -18.18
C ASN A 527 -10.77 -6.50 -19.00
N LEU A 528 -10.79 -6.28 -20.32
CA LEU A 528 -9.57 -6.21 -21.12
C LEU A 528 -8.98 -4.80 -21.00
N TYR A 529 -7.74 -4.73 -20.55
CA TYR A 529 -6.98 -3.49 -20.46
C TYR A 529 -5.77 -3.54 -21.38
N LEU A 530 -5.60 -2.49 -22.18
CA LEU A 530 -4.43 -2.27 -23.01
C LEU A 530 -3.73 -0.97 -22.62
N GLN A 531 -2.41 -0.98 -22.63
CA GLN A 531 -1.57 0.21 -22.39
C GLN A 531 -0.40 0.22 -23.37
N GLY A 532 -0.17 1.38 -23.98
CA GLY A 532 1.06 1.65 -24.72
C GLY A 532 1.81 2.82 -24.09
N GLU A 533 3.14 2.74 -24.04
CA GLU A 533 3.98 3.77 -23.45
C GLU A 533 5.28 3.93 -24.22
N PHE A 534 5.72 5.16 -24.44
CA PHE A 534 7.01 5.52 -25.00
C PHE A 534 7.76 6.40 -23.99
N ASN A 535 9.00 6.03 -23.68
CA ASN A 535 9.88 6.70 -22.76
C ASN A 535 11.19 7.10 -23.43
N TYR A 536 11.69 8.30 -23.13
CA TYR A 536 12.90 8.85 -23.68
C TYR A 536 13.63 9.68 -22.64
N ALA A 537 14.91 9.41 -22.42
CA ALA A 537 15.75 10.21 -21.52
C ALA A 537 17.10 10.50 -22.16
N ARG A 538 17.48 11.76 -22.18
CA ARG A 538 18.77 12.20 -22.69
C ARG A 538 19.92 11.70 -21.83
N PRO A 539 21.15 11.61 -22.41
CA PRO A 539 22.37 11.38 -21.62
C PRO A 539 22.48 12.40 -20.47
N PHE A 540 23.04 11.96 -19.34
CA PHE A 540 23.30 12.73 -18.13
C PHE A 540 22.07 13.16 -17.34
N THR A 541 20.84 12.93 -17.81
CA THR A 541 19.62 13.18 -17.03
C THR A 541 19.69 12.41 -15.70
N PHE A 542 19.30 13.06 -14.59
CA PHE A 542 19.39 12.56 -13.20
C PHE A 542 20.81 12.47 -12.61
N ALA A 543 21.87 12.67 -13.42
CA ALA A 543 23.24 12.66 -12.94
C ALA A 543 23.65 14.06 -12.44
N HIS A 544 24.63 14.11 -11.52
CA HIS A 544 25.17 15.37 -11.01
C HIS A 544 26.71 15.30 -10.97
N LYS A 545 27.40 16.47 -11.00
CA LYS A 545 28.88 16.53 -10.86
C LYS A 545 29.34 15.89 -9.56
N ASN A 546 28.62 16.10 -8.46
CA ASN A 546 28.78 15.35 -7.23
C ASN A 546 27.78 14.20 -7.23
N PRO A 547 28.22 12.94 -7.43
CA PRO A 547 27.31 11.80 -7.60
C PRO A 547 26.39 11.52 -6.40
N ILE A 548 26.64 12.09 -5.21
CA ILE A 548 25.73 11.95 -4.08
C ILE A 548 24.41 12.72 -4.32
N LEU A 549 24.46 13.77 -5.12
CA LEU A 549 23.32 14.61 -5.47
C LEU A 549 22.50 14.11 -6.68
N ASN A 550 22.82 12.94 -7.19
CA ASN A 550 22.02 12.29 -8.24
C ASN A 550 20.60 11.98 -7.74
N TYR A 551 19.66 11.77 -8.65
CA TYR A 551 18.29 11.37 -8.34
C TYR A 551 18.17 9.84 -8.19
N GLY A 552 18.80 9.30 -7.15
CA GLY A 552 18.85 7.86 -6.87
C GLY A 552 18.84 7.54 -5.40
N HIS A 553 18.54 6.28 -5.06
CA HIS A 553 18.53 5.72 -3.72
C HIS A 553 18.94 4.24 -3.78
N TYR A 554 19.80 3.79 -2.87
CA TYR A 554 20.30 2.41 -2.83
C TYR A 554 20.86 1.94 -4.20
N SER A 555 21.73 2.74 -4.83
CA SER A 555 22.30 2.48 -6.17
C SER A 555 21.26 2.20 -7.27
N GLN A 556 20.04 2.68 -7.10
CA GLN A 556 18.92 2.55 -8.05
C GLN A 556 18.34 3.93 -8.35
N PRO A 557 17.81 4.18 -9.57
CA PRO A 557 17.11 5.43 -9.88
C PRO A 557 15.84 5.58 -9.06
N LEU A 558 15.48 6.81 -8.67
CA LEU A 558 14.17 7.16 -8.11
C LEU A 558 13.11 7.42 -9.18
N ALA A 559 13.53 7.56 -10.42
CA ALA A 559 12.67 7.76 -11.58
C ALA A 559 12.60 6.48 -12.45
N HIS A 560 12.93 6.58 -13.73
CA HIS A 560 12.87 5.44 -14.65
C HIS A 560 13.94 4.38 -14.35
N ALA A 561 13.58 3.10 -14.41
CA ALA A 561 14.47 1.97 -14.08
C ALA A 561 15.77 1.94 -14.91
N TRP A 562 15.72 2.43 -16.13
CA TRP A 562 16.88 2.50 -17.03
C TRP A 562 17.79 3.71 -16.79
N GLY A 563 17.42 4.63 -15.86
CA GLY A 563 18.21 5.84 -15.60
C GLY A 563 18.12 6.83 -16.75
N ALA A 564 19.20 6.98 -17.52
CA ALA A 564 19.33 7.96 -18.62
C ALA A 564 19.88 7.32 -19.90
N ASN A 565 20.02 8.11 -20.97
CA ASN A 565 20.65 7.74 -22.23
C ASN A 565 19.93 6.56 -22.93
N PHE A 566 18.59 6.64 -23.05
CA PHE A 566 17.78 5.56 -23.62
C PHE A 566 16.50 6.06 -24.29
N TRP A 567 15.91 5.18 -25.09
CA TRP A 567 14.49 5.19 -25.43
C TRP A 567 13.89 3.79 -25.24
N GLU A 568 12.65 3.71 -24.83
CA GLU A 568 11.92 2.49 -24.51
C GLU A 568 10.47 2.57 -25.03
N MET A 569 9.96 1.49 -25.61
CA MET A 569 8.57 1.27 -25.93
C MET A 569 8.03 0.13 -25.08
N ILE A 570 6.85 0.30 -24.51
CA ILE A 570 6.17 -0.68 -23.69
C ILE A 570 4.75 -0.90 -24.22
N ALA A 571 4.36 -2.16 -24.38
CA ALA A 571 2.97 -2.55 -24.60
C ALA A 571 2.54 -3.53 -23.52
N ILE A 572 1.37 -3.29 -22.91
CA ILE A 572 0.83 -4.11 -21.82
C ILE A 572 -0.60 -4.49 -22.16
N ALA A 573 -0.92 -5.76 -22.00
CA ALA A 573 -2.28 -6.27 -22.02
C ALA A 573 -2.58 -6.96 -20.69
N ARG A 574 -3.77 -6.71 -20.11
CA ARG A 574 -4.26 -7.37 -18.90
C ARG A 574 -5.70 -7.78 -19.09
N TYR A 575 -6.05 -8.96 -18.60
CA TYR A 575 -7.41 -9.47 -18.66
C TYR A 575 -7.78 -10.11 -17.31
N LYS A 576 -8.98 -9.84 -16.82
CA LYS A 576 -9.51 -10.44 -15.58
C LYS A 576 -10.88 -11.04 -15.87
N LYS A 577 -11.05 -12.30 -15.50
CA LYS A 577 -12.35 -12.98 -15.52
C LYS A 577 -12.50 -13.83 -14.27
N GLU A 578 -13.50 -13.51 -13.44
CA GLU A 578 -13.69 -14.16 -12.15
C GLU A 578 -12.40 -14.15 -11.31
N ARG A 579 -11.95 -15.31 -10.82
CA ARG A 579 -10.71 -15.46 -10.04
C ARG A 579 -9.44 -15.51 -10.89
N TRP A 580 -9.58 -15.63 -12.22
CA TRP A 580 -8.46 -15.67 -13.15
C TRP A 580 -8.05 -14.27 -13.60
N SER A 581 -6.78 -14.05 -13.65
CA SER A 581 -6.22 -12.85 -14.29
C SER A 581 -4.97 -13.20 -15.08
N GLY A 582 -4.80 -12.54 -16.21
CA GLY A 582 -3.62 -12.68 -17.04
C GLY A 582 -3.02 -11.33 -17.37
N SER A 583 -1.72 -11.29 -17.58
CA SER A 583 -1.02 -10.11 -18.08
C SER A 583 0.06 -10.52 -19.08
N ALA A 584 0.25 -9.70 -20.10
CA ALA A 584 1.38 -9.78 -21.02
C ALA A 584 1.99 -8.39 -21.14
N LYS A 585 3.31 -8.32 -21.12
CA LYS A 585 4.08 -7.08 -21.26
C LYS A 585 5.18 -7.31 -22.27
N LEU A 586 5.31 -6.39 -23.22
CA LEU A 586 6.36 -6.34 -24.22
C LEU A 586 7.14 -5.05 -24.04
N ILE A 587 8.45 -5.15 -24.01
CA ILE A 587 9.38 -4.01 -23.93
C ILE A 587 10.39 -4.13 -25.06
N PHE A 588 10.61 -3.01 -25.74
CA PHE A 588 11.68 -2.87 -26.72
C PHE A 588 12.32 -1.50 -26.58
N GLY A 589 13.66 -1.46 -26.62
CA GLY A 589 14.36 -0.18 -26.56
C GLY A 589 15.86 -0.30 -26.78
N LYS A 590 16.51 0.85 -26.75
CA LYS A 590 17.96 1.00 -26.80
C LYS A 590 18.45 1.83 -25.63
N ARG A 591 19.54 1.41 -25.03
CA ARG A 591 20.20 2.12 -23.94
C ARG A 591 21.71 2.18 -24.20
N GLY A 592 22.32 3.35 -23.96
CA GLY A 592 23.76 3.52 -23.97
C GLY A 592 24.36 3.27 -22.58
N TYR A 593 25.41 2.48 -22.54
CA TYR A 593 26.16 2.16 -21.32
C TYR A 593 27.55 2.79 -21.34
N ASP A 594 28.06 3.15 -20.17
CA ASP A 594 29.39 3.70 -20.03
C ASP A 594 30.45 2.61 -20.30
N LYS A 595 31.54 2.99 -20.97
CA LYS A 595 32.63 2.07 -21.40
C LYS A 595 33.72 1.89 -20.36
N GLY A 596 33.55 2.38 -19.14
CA GLY A 596 34.51 2.28 -18.05
C GLY A 596 34.07 3.12 -16.85
N THR A 597 34.88 3.10 -15.80
CA THR A 597 34.57 3.79 -14.53
C THR A 597 34.96 5.27 -14.48
N ASN A 598 35.82 5.71 -15.42
CA ASN A 598 36.36 7.08 -15.45
C ASN A 598 35.92 7.87 -16.67
N VAL A 599 34.93 7.38 -17.40
CA VAL A 599 34.43 8.01 -18.60
C VAL A 599 32.90 7.86 -18.62
N SER A 600 32.19 8.97 -18.61
CA SER A 600 30.75 8.97 -18.63
C SER A 600 30.19 9.29 -20.02
N TYR A 601 29.33 8.40 -20.50
CA TYR A 601 28.47 8.62 -21.66
C TYR A 601 27.05 9.02 -21.26
N GLY A 602 26.82 9.21 -19.93
CA GLY A 602 25.57 9.66 -19.37
C GLY A 602 24.49 8.59 -19.24
N GLY A 603 24.89 7.32 -19.22
CA GLY A 603 23.97 6.18 -18.98
C GLY A 603 23.82 5.82 -17.50
N ASP A 604 24.88 5.93 -16.72
CA ASP A 604 24.89 5.69 -15.28
C ASP A 604 24.72 7.00 -14.51
N ILE A 605 23.57 7.18 -13.87
CA ILE A 605 23.27 8.37 -13.06
C ILE A 605 24.15 8.51 -11.81
N TYR A 606 24.86 7.47 -11.43
CA TYR A 606 25.79 7.47 -10.29
C TYR A 606 27.22 7.84 -10.69
N GLN A 607 27.47 8.11 -11.98
CA GLN A 607 28.74 8.62 -12.47
C GLN A 607 28.68 10.13 -12.64
N SER A 608 29.76 10.85 -12.31
CA SER A 608 29.84 12.31 -12.49
C SER A 608 29.72 12.69 -13.96
N TYR A 609 28.92 13.70 -14.24
CA TYR A 609 28.88 14.25 -15.60
C TYR A 609 30.17 15.06 -15.95
N ASN A 610 31.04 15.34 -14.96
CA ASN A 610 32.38 15.92 -15.23
C ASN A 610 33.30 14.94 -15.95
N ASP A 611 33.01 13.62 -15.85
CA ASP A 611 33.77 12.57 -16.57
C ASP A 611 33.30 12.40 -18.03
N ARG A 612 32.47 13.31 -18.53
CA ARG A 612 31.98 13.27 -19.92
C ARG A 612 33.11 13.48 -20.93
N ILE A 613 32.96 12.88 -22.11
CA ILE A 613 33.96 12.93 -23.19
C ILE A 613 33.85 14.21 -24.01
N LYS A 614 32.62 14.73 -24.15
CA LYS A 614 32.32 15.86 -25.06
C LYS A 614 31.18 16.72 -24.49
N ASP A 615 31.23 18.00 -24.82
CA ASP A 615 30.21 18.95 -24.41
C ASP A 615 29.00 18.96 -25.38
N THR A 616 29.24 18.78 -26.66
CA THR A 616 28.22 18.81 -27.73
C THR A 616 28.24 17.53 -28.57
N GLY A 617 27.21 17.31 -29.36
CA GLY A 617 27.07 16.09 -30.16
C GLY A 617 26.67 14.87 -29.35
N ASN A 618 26.05 15.08 -28.18
CA ASN A 618 25.54 13.98 -27.34
C ASN A 618 24.23 13.43 -27.90
N GLU A 619 24.18 12.14 -28.13
CA GLU A 619 23.07 11.43 -28.76
C GLU A 619 22.58 10.29 -27.86
N ILE A 620 21.32 9.86 -28.05
CA ILE A 620 20.76 8.72 -27.34
C ILE A 620 21.44 7.43 -27.75
N GLY A 621 21.73 6.62 -26.75
CA GLY A 621 22.42 5.34 -26.97
C GLY A 621 23.93 5.45 -27.03
N GLN A 622 24.52 6.67 -26.88
CA GLN A 622 25.97 6.85 -26.92
C GLN A 622 26.70 5.97 -25.89
N GLY A 623 27.96 5.65 -26.18
CA GLY A 623 28.75 4.69 -25.38
C GLY A 623 28.68 3.30 -25.96
N ASN A 624 28.42 2.28 -25.15
CA ASN A 624 28.15 0.94 -25.64
C ASN A 624 26.62 0.74 -25.73
N THR A 625 26.09 0.95 -26.91
CA THR A 625 24.65 0.84 -27.16
C THR A 625 24.22 -0.62 -27.02
N ALA A 626 23.18 -0.88 -26.25
CA ALA A 626 22.53 -2.20 -26.20
C ALA A 626 21.07 -2.11 -26.62
N SER A 627 20.66 -3.03 -27.47
CA SER A 627 19.24 -3.28 -27.75
C SER A 627 18.69 -4.26 -26.73
N ILE A 628 17.54 -3.92 -26.16
CA ILE A 628 16.84 -4.71 -25.14
C ILE A 628 15.46 -5.06 -25.68
N PHE A 629 15.11 -6.35 -25.65
CA PHE A 629 13.80 -6.83 -26.01
C PHE A 629 13.32 -7.81 -24.93
N MET A 630 12.10 -7.60 -24.40
CA MET A 630 11.53 -8.44 -23.36
C MET A 630 10.07 -8.75 -23.63
N ILE A 631 9.69 -9.97 -23.30
CA ILE A 631 8.28 -10.41 -23.18
C ILE A 631 8.12 -11.03 -21.79
N ASP A 632 7.14 -10.57 -21.05
CA ASP A 632 6.76 -11.14 -19.77
C ASP A 632 5.26 -11.46 -19.80
N ALA A 633 4.89 -12.71 -19.53
CA ALA A 633 3.51 -13.15 -19.47
C ALA A 633 3.24 -13.90 -18.17
N GLN A 634 2.15 -13.59 -17.51
CA GLN A 634 1.74 -14.19 -16.24
C GLN A 634 0.26 -14.55 -16.26
N GLY A 635 -0.07 -15.71 -15.69
CA GLY A 635 -1.42 -16.13 -15.33
C GLY A 635 -1.55 -16.28 -13.83
N ASN A 636 -2.65 -15.79 -13.24
CA ASN A 636 -2.87 -15.85 -11.80
C ASN A 636 -4.28 -16.37 -11.50
N TYR A 637 -4.42 -17.12 -10.41
CA TYR A 637 -5.68 -17.55 -9.84
C TYR A 637 -5.80 -17.06 -8.38
N LEU A 638 -6.77 -16.21 -8.11
CA LEU A 638 -7.02 -15.64 -6.77
C LEU A 638 -7.53 -16.72 -5.81
N ILE A 639 -6.79 -16.98 -4.76
CA ILE A 639 -7.14 -17.94 -3.70
C ILE A 639 -8.00 -17.21 -2.64
N ASN A 640 -7.46 -16.15 -2.02
CA ASN A 640 -8.13 -15.42 -0.95
C ASN A 640 -8.29 -13.94 -1.32
N PRO A 641 -9.53 -13.43 -1.47
CA PRO A 641 -9.76 -12.03 -1.82
C PRO A 641 -9.45 -11.04 -0.68
N ALA A 642 -9.43 -11.50 0.59
CA ALA A 642 -9.15 -10.61 1.71
C ALA A 642 -7.68 -10.14 1.75
N ASN A 643 -6.73 -11.02 1.45
CA ASN A 643 -5.30 -10.72 1.53
C ASN A 643 -4.57 -10.81 0.17
N GLY A 644 -5.29 -11.17 -0.91
CA GLY A 644 -4.74 -11.23 -2.27
C GLY A 644 -3.84 -12.43 -2.55
N LEU A 645 -3.87 -13.48 -1.71
CA LEU A 645 -3.14 -14.71 -1.94
C LEU A 645 -3.56 -15.34 -3.26
N SER A 646 -2.61 -15.64 -4.13
CA SER A 646 -2.87 -16.13 -5.48
C SER A 646 -1.87 -17.22 -5.87
N PHE A 647 -2.32 -18.21 -6.61
CA PHE A 647 -1.44 -19.08 -7.39
C PHE A 647 -1.07 -18.37 -8.69
N PHE A 648 0.18 -18.50 -9.13
CA PHE A 648 0.61 -17.89 -10.38
C PHE A 648 1.55 -18.81 -11.18
N THR A 649 1.61 -18.55 -12.49
CA THR A 649 2.63 -19.06 -13.39
C THR A 649 3.07 -17.94 -14.33
N GLY A 650 4.33 -17.92 -14.68
CA GLY A 650 4.90 -16.87 -15.53
C GLY A 650 5.98 -17.39 -16.45
N VAL A 651 6.13 -16.71 -17.57
CA VAL A 651 7.26 -16.86 -18.50
C VAL A 651 7.79 -15.48 -18.85
N SER A 652 9.11 -15.33 -18.77
CA SER A 652 9.81 -14.13 -19.20
C SER A 652 10.87 -14.52 -20.23
N TYR A 653 10.86 -13.82 -21.36
CA TYR A 653 11.91 -13.86 -22.38
C TYR A 653 12.62 -12.53 -22.41
N ARG A 654 13.94 -12.53 -22.31
CA ARG A 654 14.78 -11.33 -22.41
C ARG A 654 15.91 -11.55 -23.41
N SER A 655 16.08 -10.62 -24.35
CA SER A 655 17.23 -10.54 -25.24
C SER A 655 17.96 -9.24 -24.99
N PHE A 656 19.24 -9.33 -24.67
CA PHE A 656 20.15 -8.22 -24.48
C PHE A 656 21.28 -8.31 -25.52
N SER A 657 21.42 -7.27 -26.35
CA SER A 657 22.38 -7.30 -27.46
C SER A 657 23.20 -6.00 -27.50
N PRO A 658 24.38 -5.95 -26.86
CA PRO A 658 25.27 -4.81 -26.95
C PRO A 658 25.98 -4.78 -28.31
N GLU A 659 26.27 -3.58 -28.83
CA GLU A 659 27.05 -3.38 -30.07
C GLU A 659 28.49 -3.92 -29.91
N THR A 660 29.07 -3.66 -28.74
CA THR A 660 30.42 -4.18 -28.42
C THR A 660 30.32 -5.13 -27.23
N ALA A 661 30.63 -6.41 -27.46
CA ALA A 661 30.72 -7.38 -26.39
C ALA A 661 32.00 -7.15 -25.57
N THR A 662 31.84 -7.10 -24.24
CA THR A 662 32.95 -7.00 -23.28
C THR A 662 32.80 -8.10 -22.23
N ALA A 663 33.74 -8.19 -21.29
CA ALA A 663 33.63 -9.15 -20.19
C ALA A 663 32.38 -8.99 -19.36
N THR A 664 31.90 -7.74 -19.20
CA THR A 664 30.71 -7.36 -18.39
C THR A 664 29.44 -7.19 -19.23
N PHE A 665 29.55 -6.97 -20.54
CA PHE A 665 28.42 -6.76 -21.47
C PHE A 665 28.49 -7.81 -22.59
N LYS A 666 27.88 -8.95 -22.38
CA LYS A 666 27.78 -10.02 -23.37
C LYS A 666 26.39 -10.04 -23.96
N LYS A 667 26.27 -10.48 -25.23
CA LYS A 667 24.98 -10.83 -25.78
C LYS A 667 24.39 -11.96 -24.94
N ASP A 668 23.17 -11.78 -24.48
CA ASP A 668 22.49 -12.69 -23.56
C ASP A 668 21.03 -12.88 -23.94
N THR A 669 20.54 -14.12 -23.79
CA THR A 669 19.13 -14.46 -24.03
C THR A 669 18.66 -15.35 -22.89
N ASN A 670 17.74 -14.83 -22.10
CA ASN A 670 17.17 -15.55 -20.96
C ASN A 670 15.74 -15.95 -21.25
N ILE A 671 15.40 -17.19 -20.90
CA ILE A 671 14.03 -17.71 -20.82
C ILE A 671 13.83 -18.16 -19.38
N TRP A 672 12.99 -17.46 -18.66
CA TRP A 672 12.74 -17.74 -17.26
C TRP A 672 11.29 -18.18 -17.04
N LEU A 673 11.10 -19.40 -16.58
CA LEU A 673 9.82 -19.99 -16.20
C LEU A 673 9.68 -19.96 -14.69
N THR A 674 8.52 -19.52 -14.21
CA THR A 674 8.22 -19.43 -12.78
C THR A 674 6.80 -19.91 -12.48
N ALA A 675 6.63 -20.53 -11.32
CA ALA A 675 5.31 -20.86 -10.79
C ALA A 675 5.35 -20.86 -9.26
N GLY A 676 4.20 -20.62 -8.64
CA GLY A 676 4.14 -20.62 -7.18
C GLY A 676 2.90 -19.97 -6.60
N ILE A 677 3.02 -19.60 -5.33
CA ILE A 677 2.02 -18.85 -4.59
C ILE A 677 2.61 -17.48 -4.26
N LYS A 678 1.87 -16.42 -4.54
CA LYS A 678 2.31 -15.05 -4.27
C LYS A 678 1.23 -14.20 -3.63
N VAL A 679 1.68 -13.10 -3.05
CA VAL A 679 0.83 -12.01 -2.58
C VAL A 679 1.27 -10.71 -3.24
N ASP A 680 0.35 -10.05 -3.95
CA ASP A 680 0.65 -8.81 -4.66
C ASP A 680 0.58 -7.62 -3.69
N LEU A 681 1.71 -7.28 -3.04
CA LEU A 681 1.85 -6.13 -2.15
C LEU A 681 2.76 -5.03 -2.71
N PHE A 682 3.59 -5.36 -3.70
CA PHE A 682 4.51 -4.43 -4.38
C PHE A 682 4.79 -4.90 -5.81
N ASN A 683 5.35 -4.01 -6.64
CA ASN A 683 5.75 -4.33 -8.00
C ASN A 683 7.19 -4.86 -8.04
N TRP A 684 7.43 -5.90 -8.85
CA TRP A 684 8.75 -6.31 -9.26
C TRP A 684 9.09 -5.69 -10.62
N TYR A 685 10.28 -5.11 -10.72
CA TYR A 685 10.81 -4.55 -11.97
C TYR A 685 12.10 -5.28 -12.34
N PHE A 686 11.98 -6.42 -13.01
CA PHE A 686 13.08 -7.18 -13.57
C PHE A 686 13.30 -6.90 -15.06
N ASP A 687 12.70 -5.83 -15.54
CA ASP A 687 12.64 -5.42 -16.93
C ASP A 687 13.65 -4.30 -17.25
N PHE A 688 14.93 -4.60 -17.06
CA PHE A 688 16.06 -3.71 -17.30
C PHE A 688 17.17 -4.35 -18.15
#